data_61213dbdaaa66ac0cb20824f70422634
#
_entry.id   61213dbdaaa66ac0cb20824f70422634
#
_cell.length_a   1.000
_cell.length_b   1.000
_cell.length_c   1.000
_cell.angle_alpha   90.00
_cell.angle_beta   90.00
_cell.angle_gamma   90.00
#
_symmetry.space_group_name_H-M   'P 1'
#
loop_
_entity.id
_entity.type
_entity.pdbx_description
1 polymer ?
#
loop_
_entity_poly.entity_id
_entity_poly.type
_entity_poly.pdbx_seq_one_letter_code
_entity_poly.pdbx_strand_id
1 'polypeptide(L)'
;MIRPSLTVLAFLSAAGACGAAQARSDENLTDQAQVAAAHSVADVVVTGSNIRRANTEGFNPVQVIGREELESSGKSTTADLLRSISANTGNGSNETQNSGWSSGAAGIGLRGLSQKNTLVLLNGRRVANYGFPGGGLSDTFVNLNALPMVATQRLEVLKDGASAVYGSDAVAGVTNIITRQNFQGLEFGASYGLADQGGLETSTAKLVAGHGDLETDGYNILLSLEAYTRNRLDQDQRDLTRSGIYTDLPGGRWNGWSAKGARFLVDGKSVPLLNAQGQCPEGMVLTASAPIDGLSGDTCAINLAPHTTLIPSTDRYQAYLFGTKRLTPQIEAFGEVLYSYVEGASLFGSSPFFTLEGGRFALNAETGLAEPVSNLLPANNPYNPYGVATPIEYTFFDLGRTLKTNESKSYRALAGVRGRHDRFDWEAAVFASGSDERETVSGGFAHRWNLADALADGTLNLHDPAATPQAVLDGIRLSTLRPAESRLYGADFKISGELFNLPAGQVGYAAGVEFRHESLVSSNPWQIDAGLQIRPAIAAVDGERDVWAAYAEFNIPVLSNLDIQVAARADEYSDFGSAFSPKAGVRWKPLEWLALRASASRGFRAPSLSENSASTMISYGSVIDPYDPDLPNSRQSPTFFTVGNTDLEPEKTRSYNLGVVFTPTRDTALSIDWYQIKLDNLIGTGNTTAIVQSNDPADVVRDERGKLQAVYNRYRNLTALETSGFDVDFSQRWRTEGWGTFTVSSAYTHLLEYKRPNAAGGPLLDYAGSNRGATLPAHKATTRLAWNRDVFDANLTWYYTSGYDQVPEVGGQSRVDAYHQFDLYAAWSGLERVTLYAKIENLLDEAPPHDASFPGVRAPYDFGQYDLRGRYFRVGFDVRF
;
A
#
# COMPACT_ATOMS: atom_id res chain seq x y z
N MET A 1 2.67 -28.91 -14.70
CA MET A 1 2.26 -28.78 -16.12
C MET A 1 1.91 -27.33 -16.36
N ILE A 2 2.79 -26.63 -17.06
CA ILE A 2 2.66 -25.21 -17.35
C ILE A 2 1.61 -25.07 -18.46
N ARG A 3 0.47 -24.47 -18.15
CA ARG A 3 -0.44 -23.98 -19.18
C ARG A 3 0.00 -22.58 -19.58
N PRO A 4 0.40 -22.31 -20.83
CA PRO A 4 0.54 -20.93 -21.28
C PRO A 4 -0.87 -20.33 -21.37
N SER A 5 -1.10 -19.23 -20.69
CA SER A 5 -2.36 -18.49 -20.76
C SER A 5 -2.62 -17.99 -22.19
N LEU A 6 -3.59 -18.60 -22.85
CA LEU A 6 -4.05 -18.26 -24.20
C LEU A 6 -4.73 -16.88 -24.31
N THR A 7 -4.71 -16.08 -23.28
CA THR A 7 -5.49 -14.83 -23.17
C THR A 7 -4.85 -13.65 -23.91
N VAL A 8 -3.56 -13.71 -24.24
CA VAL A 8 -2.88 -12.63 -24.98
C VAL A 8 -3.17 -12.65 -26.49
N LEU A 9 -3.58 -13.81 -27.06
CA LEU A 9 -3.87 -13.92 -28.49
C LEU A 9 -5.29 -13.46 -28.90
N ALA A 10 -6.22 -13.33 -27.98
CA ALA A 10 -7.59 -12.91 -28.30
C ALA A 10 -7.72 -11.41 -28.61
N PHE A 11 -6.75 -10.58 -28.21
CA PHE A 11 -6.78 -9.14 -28.52
C PHE A 11 -6.26 -8.76 -29.91
N LEU A 12 -5.52 -9.65 -30.57
CA LEU A 12 -4.96 -9.40 -31.92
C LEU A 12 -5.96 -9.67 -33.05
N SER A 13 -7.06 -10.36 -32.80
CA SER A 13 -8.05 -10.69 -33.85
C SER A 13 -9.19 -9.67 -34.04
N ALA A 14 -9.31 -8.67 -33.15
CA ALA A 14 -10.36 -7.62 -33.27
C ALA A 14 -9.92 -6.37 -34.05
N ALA A 15 -8.64 -6.26 -34.45
CA ALA A 15 -8.09 -5.09 -35.15
C ALA A 15 -8.21 -5.14 -36.68
N GLY A 16 -8.88 -6.14 -37.23
CA GLY A 16 -8.93 -6.40 -38.70
C GLY A 16 -10.09 -5.75 -39.48
N ALA A 17 -10.91 -4.92 -38.89
CA ALA A 17 -12.08 -4.36 -39.56
C ALA A 17 -12.30 -2.88 -39.32
N CYS A 18 -11.38 -2.03 -39.78
CA CYS A 18 -11.70 -0.61 -40.01
C CYS A 18 -11.01 -0.18 -41.31
N GLY A 19 -11.84 0.09 -42.33
CA GLY A 19 -11.47 0.39 -43.69
C GLY A 19 -10.74 1.71 -43.87
N ALA A 20 -10.02 1.77 -44.97
CA ALA A 20 -9.25 2.86 -45.49
C ALA A 20 -9.94 4.23 -45.48
N ALA A 21 -9.34 5.18 -44.79
CA ALA A 21 -9.57 6.61 -45.03
C ALA A 21 -8.33 7.21 -45.66
N GLN A 22 -8.54 7.92 -46.76
CA GLN A 22 -7.56 8.48 -47.68
C GLN A 22 -6.57 9.44 -47.00
N ALA A 23 -5.31 9.25 -47.32
CA ALA A 23 -4.23 10.17 -47.02
C ALA A 23 -4.45 11.52 -47.72
N ARG A 24 -4.48 12.61 -46.95
CA ARG A 24 -4.13 13.96 -47.43
C ARG A 24 -2.73 14.27 -46.88
N SER A 25 -1.84 14.53 -47.80
CA SER A 25 -0.53 15.09 -47.56
C SER A 25 -0.68 16.54 -47.07
N ASP A 26 -0.11 16.87 -45.90
CA ASP A 26 0.15 18.25 -45.56
C ASP A 26 1.55 18.36 -44.88
N GLU A 27 2.40 19.09 -45.58
CA GLU A 27 3.58 19.74 -45.07
C GLU A 27 3.16 20.73 -44.00
N ASN A 28 3.36 20.45 -42.71
CA ASN A 28 3.41 21.44 -41.60
C ASN A 28 3.45 20.75 -40.21
N LEU A 29 4.23 19.68 -40.05
CA LEU A 29 4.38 19.03 -38.74
C LEU A 29 5.40 19.67 -37.80
N THR A 30 6.23 20.62 -38.32
CA THR A 30 7.22 21.32 -37.50
C THR A 30 6.72 22.57 -36.80
N ASP A 31 5.61 23.16 -37.25
CA ASP A 31 5.02 24.35 -36.61
C ASP A 31 3.97 24.01 -35.53
N GLN A 32 3.36 22.82 -35.57
CA GLN A 32 2.33 22.44 -34.60
C GLN A 32 2.88 22.09 -33.22
N ALA A 33 4.11 21.60 -33.10
CA ALA A 33 4.76 21.36 -31.82
C ALA A 33 5.16 22.66 -31.09
N GLN A 34 5.39 23.76 -31.80
CA GLN A 34 5.62 25.10 -31.24
C GLN A 34 4.32 25.86 -30.97
N VAL A 35 3.25 25.60 -31.74
CA VAL A 35 1.93 26.20 -31.53
C VAL A 35 1.17 25.55 -30.37
N ALA A 36 1.36 24.26 -30.07
CA ALA A 36 0.79 23.60 -28.89
C ALA A 36 1.35 24.15 -27.55
N ALA A 37 2.50 24.80 -27.56
CA ALA A 37 3.06 25.48 -26.38
C ALA A 37 2.53 26.93 -26.20
N ALA A 38 1.78 27.47 -27.17
CA ALA A 38 1.24 28.83 -27.15
C ALA A 38 -0.31 28.88 -27.01
N HIS A 39 -0.96 27.72 -26.89
CA HIS A 39 -2.41 27.72 -26.59
C HIS A 39 -2.58 28.06 -25.12
N SER A 40 -3.26 29.17 -24.90
CA SER A 40 -3.84 29.71 -23.65
C SER A 40 -3.58 28.79 -22.44
N VAL A 41 -2.84 29.28 -21.45
CA VAL A 41 -2.80 28.71 -20.11
C VAL A 41 -4.26 28.57 -19.69
N ALA A 42 -4.88 27.43 -20.00
CA ALA A 42 -6.21 27.13 -19.52
C ALA A 42 -6.10 27.14 -18.00
N ASP A 43 -6.94 27.92 -17.35
CA ASP A 43 -6.99 27.98 -15.90
C ASP A 43 -7.08 26.57 -15.32
N VAL A 44 -6.02 26.11 -14.68
CA VAL A 44 -5.91 24.76 -14.16
C VAL A 44 -6.28 24.79 -12.67
N VAL A 45 -7.16 23.91 -12.25
CA VAL A 45 -7.36 23.60 -10.84
C VAL A 45 -6.23 22.66 -10.42
N VAL A 46 -5.36 23.12 -9.53
CA VAL A 46 -4.27 22.32 -8.94
C VAL A 46 -4.74 21.78 -7.61
N THR A 47 -4.39 20.53 -7.29
CA THR A 47 -4.75 19.88 -6.02
C THR A 47 -4.40 20.78 -4.81
N GLY A 48 -5.37 20.94 -3.89
CA GLY A 48 -5.26 21.81 -2.71
C GLY A 48 -6.00 23.14 -2.81
N SER A 49 -6.70 23.41 -3.94
CA SER A 49 -7.59 24.54 -4.11
C SER A 49 -8.68 24.20 -5.15
N ASN A 50 -9.89 24.72 -4.96
CA ASN A 50 -10.98 24.65 -5.95
C ASN A 50 -11.09 25.93 -6.80
N ILE A 51 -10.25 26.94 -6.55
CA ILE A 51 -10.19 28.17 -7.35
C ILE A 51 -9.27 27.93 -8.54
N ARG A 52 -9.76 28.20 -9.76
CA ARG A 52 -8.96 28.12 -10.99
C ARG A 52 -7.84 29.17 -10.98
N ARG A 53 -6.67 28.80 -11.51
CA ARG A 53 -5.50 29.69 -11.59
C ARG A 53 -4.79 29.52 -12.92
N ALA A 54 -4.33 30.64 -13.45
CA ALA A 54 -3.44 30.68 -14.61
C ALA A 54 -2.01 30.19 -14.29
N ASN A 55 -1.65 30.03 -13.01
CA ASN A 55 -0.31 29.70 -12.54
C ASN A 55 -0.30 28.45 -11.67
N THR A 56 0.57 27.49 -11.95
CA THR A 56 0.75 26.26 -11.15
C THR A 56 1.39 26.51 -9.79
N GLU A 57 2.04 27.67 -9.57
CA GLU A 57 2.60 28.08 -8.29
C GLU A 57 1.49 28.49 -7.31
N GLY A 58 1.12 27.57 -6.41
CA GLY A 58 0.10 27.81 -5.38
C GLY A 58 0.66 28.28 -4.04
N PHE A 59 -0.22 28.37 -3.04
CA PHE A 59 0.13 28.60 -1.64
C PHE A 59 0.74 27.36 -1.00
N ASN A 60 0.50 26.20 -1.59
CA ASN A 60 0.88 24.90 -1.04
C ASN A 60 1.90 24.22 -1.96
N PRO A 61 2.86 23.42 -1.42
CA PRO A 61 3.78 22.63 -2.22
C PRO A 61 3.04 21.46 -2.89
N VAL A 62 3.04 21.43 -4.23
CA VAL A 62 2.47 20.35 -5.04
C VAL A 62 3.55 19.81 -5.97
N GLN A 63 3.88 18.54 -5.84
CA GLN A 63 4.72 17.82 -6.81
C GLN A 63 3.82 17.29 -7.92
N VAL A 64 4.15 17.62 -9.16
CA VAL A 64 3.42 17.15 -10.36
C VAL A 64 4.33 16.21 -11.13
N ILE A 65 3.87 14.98 -11.32
CA ILE A 65 4.52 13.97 -12.15
C ILE A 65 3.71 13.86 -13.44
N GLY A 66 4.21 14.43 -14.51
CA GLY A 66 3.54 14.50 -15.80
C GLY A 66 3.62 13.22 -16.62
N ARG A 67 2.87 13.16 -17.74
CA ARG A 67 2.78 11.97 -18.60
C ARG A 67 4.15 11.48 -19.11
N GLU A 68 5.00 12.38 -19.57
CA GLU A 68 6.35 12.04 -20.04
C GLU A 68 7.19 11.37 -18.94
N GLU A 69 7.12 11.90 -17.71
CA GLU A 69 7.81 11.32 -16.58
C GLU A 69 7.22 9.96 -16.17
N LEU A 70 5.88 9.82 -16.21
CA LEU A 70 5.19 8.55 -15.97
C LEU A 70 5.68 7.46 -16.94
N GLU A 71 5.71 7.74 -18.24
CA GLU A 71 6.14 6.80 -19.28
C GLU A 71 7.64 6.46 -19.16
N SER A 72 8.47 7.46 -18.99
CA SER A 72 9.93 7.28 -18.91
C SER A 72 10.43 6.82 -17.52
N SER A 73 9.60 6.84 -16.47
CA SER A 73 9.91 6.18 -15.20
C SER A 73 10.01 4.67 -15.39
N GLY A 74 9.26 4.13 -16.40
CA GLY A 74 9.14 2.71 -16.67
C GLY A 74 8.57 1.91 -15.50
N LYS A 75 7.98 2.54 -14.50
CA LYS A 75 7.24 1.84 -13.43
C LYS A 75 5.94 1.28 -14.01
N SER A 76 5.57 0.06 -13.60
CA SER A 76 4.42 -0.65 -14.18
C SER A 76 3.12 -0.41 -13.44
N THR A 77 3.19 0.14 -12.25
CA THR A 77 2.03 0.35 -11.39
C THR A 77 2.05 1.73 -10.77
N THR A 78 0.88 2.28 -10.48
CA THR A 78 0.74 3.52 -9.70
C THR A 78 1.41 3.37 -8.34
N ALA A 79 1.33 2.19 -7.74
CA ALA A 79 1.96 1.87 -6.45
C ALA A 79 3.49 1.97 -6.51
N ASP A 80 4.15 1.33 -7.52
CA ASP A 80 5.62 1.38 -7.68
C ASP A 80 6.11 2.81 -7.87
N LEU A 81 5.37 3.61 -8.65
CA LEU A 81 5.71 5.00 -8.87
C LEU A 81 5.61 5.83 -7.59
N LEU A 82 4.49 5.72 -6.86
CA LEU A 82 4.28 6.48 -5.63
C LEU A 82 5.20 6.03 -4.48
N ARG A 83 5.69 4.77 -4.49
CA ARG A 83 6.74 4.32 -3.57
C ARG A 83 8.08 5.02 -3.83
N SER A 84 8.36 5.40 -5.06
CA SER A 84 9.64 6.03 -5.44
C SER A 84 9.72 7.53 -5.12
N ILE A 85 8.63 8.20 -4.77
CA ILE A 85 8.68 9.63 -4.39
C ILE A 85 9.33 9.81 -3.02
N SER A 86 10.12 10.89 -2.87
CA SER A 86 10.89 11.16 -1.65
C SER A 86 10.01 11.37 -0.41
N ALA A 87 8.86 12.00 -0.56
CA ALA A 87 7.93 12.27 0.54
C ALA A 87 7.20 11.01 1.08
N ASN A 88 7.23 9.88 0.34
CA ASN A 88 6.75 8.59 0.83
C ASN A 88 7.86 7.92 1.65
N THR A 89 7.92 8.23 2.93
CA THR A 89 8.99 7.80 3.83
C THR A 89 8.72 6.49 4.56
N GLY A 90 7.72 5.74 4.12
CA GLY A 90 7.41 4.40 4.66
C GLY A 90 6.04 4.31 5.34
N ASN A 91 5.73 3.15 5.91
CA ASN A 91 4.47 2.82 6.58
C ASN A 91 3.24 2.68 5.67
N GLY A 92 3.40 2.60 4.35
CA GLY A 92 2.33 2.17 3.43
C GLY A 92 2.33 0.65 3.25
N SER A 93 1.16 0.05 3.07
CA SER A 93 1.05 -1.34 2.63
C SER A 93 1.70 -1.51 1.26
N ASN A 94 2.37 -2.64 1.05
CA ASN A 94 2.88 -3.01 -0.26
C ASN A 94 2.68 -4.51 -0.53
N GLU A 95 2.77 -4.91 -1.79
CA GLU A 95 2.53 -6.30 -2.21
C GLU A 95 3.53 -7.29 -1.63
N THR A 96 4.74 -6.85 -1.25
CA THR A 96 5.78 -7.72 -0.66
C THR A 96 5.49 -8.05 0.81
N GLN A 97 4.61 -7.30 1.46
CA GLN A 97 4.15 -7.55 2.83
C GLN A 97 3.02 -8.59 2.91
N ASN A 98 3.11 -9.66 2.16
CA ASN A 98 2.04 -10.66 1.96
C ASN A 98 1.54 -11.40 3.21
N SER A 99 2.24 -11.32 4.32
CA SER A 99 1.79 -11.86 5.61
C SER A 99 0.78 -10.94 6.31
N GLY A 100 0.55 -9.74 5.74
CA GLY A 100 -0.39 -8.78 6.29
C GLY A 100 -1.86 -9.14 6.03
N TRP A 101 -2.74 -8.40 6.68
CA TRP A 101 -4.19 -8.56 6.59
C TRP A 101 -4.78 -8.02 5.28
N SER A 102 -4.03 -7.17 4.55
CA SER A 102 -4.42 -6.53 3.29
C SER A 102 -3.60 -7.02 2.10
N SER A 103 -3.55 -8.34 1.90
CA SER A 103 -2.77 -8.97 0.84
C SER A 103 -3.12 -8.45 -0.56
N GLY A 104 -2.11 -8.26 -1.41
CA GLY A 104 -2.29 -7.84 -2.80
C GLY A 104 -2.60 -6.35 -3.01
N ALA A 105 -2.73 -5.57 -1.92
CA ALA A 105 -2.97 -4.15 -1.99
C ALA A 105 -1.71 -3.32 -1.71
N ALA A 106 -1.71 -2.09 -2.22
CA ALA A 106 -0.67 -1.11 -1.95
C ALA A 106 -1.28 0.25 -1.60
N GLY A 107 -0.73 0.91 -0.59
CA GLY A 107 -1.10 2.24 -0.12
C GLY A 107 0.08 3.20 -0.12
N ILE A 108 -0.16 4.47 0.18
CA ILE A 108 0.86 5.51 0.30
C ILE A 108 0.77 6.20 1.66
N GLY A 109 1.93 6.39 2.32
CA GLY A 109 2.06 7.13 3.57
C GLY A 109 3.08 8.26 3.44
N LEU A 110 2.63 9.50 3.42
CA LEU A 110 3.50 10.67 3.28
C LEU A 110 4.09 11.09 4.64
N ARG A 111 5.33 11.61 4.63
CA ARG A 111 5.99 12.27 5.78
C ARG A 111 6.05 11.40 7.05
N GLY A 112 6.26 10.10 6.88
CA GLY A 112 6.30 9.13 7.97
C GLY A 112 4.93 8.75 8.55
N LEU A 113 3.87 9.46 8.22
CA LEU A 113 2.52 9.14 8.66
C LEU A 113 1.97 7.93 7.90
N SER A 114 1.07 7.16 8.54
CA SER A 114 0.49 5.97 7.92
C SER A 114 -0.42 6.32 6.74
N GLN A 115 -0.73 5.34 5.91
CA GLN A 115 -1.57 5.47 4.73
C GLN A 115 -2.98 6.02 5.01
N LYS A 116 -3.51 5.86 6.23
CA LYS A 116 -4.80 6.42 6.66
C LYS A 116 -4.79 7.96 6.80
N ASN A 117 -3.60 8.58 6.77
CA ASN A 117 -3.40 10.03 6.84
C ASN A 117 -3.12 10.68 5.49
N THR A 118 -3.12 9.90 4.39
CA THR A 118 -2.87 10.39 3.03
C THR A 118 -4.10 10.11 2.17
N LEU A 119 -4.77 11.18 1.75
CA LEU A 119 -5.96 11.06 0.92
C LEU A 119 -5.59 10.74 -0.54
N VAL A 120 -6.23 9.73 -1.12
CA VAL A 120 -6.09 9.38 -2.53
C VAL A 120 -7.37 9.74 -3.30
N LEU A 121 -7.21 10.46 -4.40
CA LEU A 121 -8.31 10.94 -5.25
C LEU A 121 -8.12 10.49 -6.70
N LEU A 122 -9.22 10.26 -7.39
CA LEU A 122 -9.29 10.13 -8.84
C LEU A 122 -10.11 11.30 -9.42
N ASN A 123 -9.47 12.12 -10.26
CA ASN A 123 -10.07 13.33 -10.83
C ASN A 123 -10.68 14.27 -9.76
N GLY A 124 -9.99 14.41 -8.61
CA GLY A 124 -10.39 15.28 -7.53
C GLY A 124 -11.48 14.73 -6.60
N ARG A 125 -11.93 13.48 -6.77
CA ARG A 125 -12.97 12.85 -5.95
C ARG A 125 -12.46 11.56 -5.29
N ARG A 126 -13.01 11.25 -4.12
CA ARG A 126 -12.71 10.02 -3.38
C ARG A 126 -13.08 8.77 -4.17
N VAL A 127 -12.38 7.68 -3.91
CA VAL A 127 -12.67 6.32 -4.36
C VAL A 127 -12.87 5.43 -3.14
N ALA A 128 -13.56 4.29 -3.30
CA ALA A 128 -13.78 3.35 -2.21
C ALA A 128 -12.45 2.82 -1.66
N ASN A 129 -12.38 2.62 -0.34
CA ASN A 129 -11.26 1.98 0.30
C ASN A 129 -11.15 0.51 -0.10
N TYR A 130 -9.98 -0.09 0.09
CA TYR A 130 -9.78 -1.52 -0.01
C TYR A 130 -10.58 -2.24 1.08
N GLY A 131 -11.21 -3.36 0.74
CA GLY A 131 -12.13 -4.08 1.63
C GLY A 131 -11.47 -4.70 2.86
N PHE A 132 -10.16 -5.03 2.79
CA PHE A 132 -9.43 -5.51 3.96
C PHE A 132 -8.61 -4.38 4.59
N PRO A 133 -8.87 -4.00 5.85
CA PRO A 133 -8.05 -3.03 6.55
C PRO A 133 -6.59 -3.46 6.67
N GLY A 134 -5.66 -2.53 6.57
CA GLY A 134 -4.23 -2.75 6.81
C GLY A 134 -3.93 -2.85 8.31
N GLY A 135 -2.79 -3.47 8.66
CA GLY A 135 -2.34 -3.57 10.05
C GLY A 135 -3.31 -4.29 11.00
N GLY A 136 -4.10 -5.21 10.49
CA GLY A 136 -5.19 -5.85 11.20
C GLY A 136 -6.51 -5.06 11.04
N LEU A 137 -6.76 -4.09 11.90
CA LEU A 137 -7.93 -3.19 11.82
C LEU A 137 -7.53 -1.70 11.79
N SER A 138 -6.24 -1.39 11.85
CA SER A 138 -5.80 -0.02 12.17
C SER A 138 -5.87 0.95 10.99
N ASP A 139 -5.79 0.46 9.75
CA ASP A 139 -5.61 1.32 8.58
C ASP A 139 -6.65 1.00 7.49
N THR A 140 -7.46 1.99 7.12
CA THR A 140 -8.23 1.97 5.87
C THR A 140 -7.52 2.81 4.82
N PHE A 141 -7.49 2.35 3.56
CA PHE A 141 -6.75 3.01 2.48
C PHE A 141 -7.29 2.60 1.11
N VAL A 142 -6.97 3.39 0.09
CA VAL A 142 -7.29 3.08 -1.31
C VAL A 142 -6.20 2.18 -1.90
N ASN A 143 -6.59 1.10 -2.57
CA ASN A 143 -5.65 0.23 -3.28
C ASN A 143 -5.11 0.92 -4.55
N LEU A 144 -3.85 1.35 -4.52
CA LEU A 144 -3.18 2.02 -5.65
C LEU A 144 -3.06 1.13 -6.90
N ASN A 145 -3.08 -0.20 -6.72
CA ASN A 145 -3.02 -1.15 -7.83
C ASN A 145 -4.33 -1.20 -8.65
N ALA A 146 -5.43 -0.69 -8.08
CA ALA A 146 -6.73 -0.58 -8.76
C ALA A 146 -6.87 0.68 -9.62
N LEU A 147 -5.93 1.64 -9.55
CA LEU A 147 -6.04 2.93 -10.23
C LEU A 147 -5.43 2.89 -11.64
N PRO A 148 -6.05 3.56 -12.65
CA PRO A 148 -5.77 3.36 -14.07
C PRO A 148 -4.51 4.12 -14.52
N MET A 149 -3.32 3.53 -14.39
CA MET A 149 -2.05 4.19 -14.73
C MET A 149 -1.97 4.56 -16.22
N VAL A 150 -2.46 3.71 -17.12
CA VAL A 150 -2.43 3.94 -18.57
C VAL A 150 -3.31 5.13 -18.97
N ALA A 151 -4.45 5.34 -18.29
CA ALA A 151 -5.31 6.48 -18.50
C ALA A 151 -4.82 7.76 -17.79
N THR A 152 -3.82 7.67 -16.92
CA THR A 152 -3.34 8.83 -16.13
C THR A 152 -2.58 9.82 -16.99
N GLN A 153 -2.96 11.09 -16.93
CA GLN A 153 -2.28 12.23 -17.56
C GLN A 153 -1.16 12.75 -16.67
N ARG A 154 -1.43 12.86 -15.35
CA ARG A 154 -0.47 13.30 -14.35
C ARG A 154 -0.89 12.84 -12.95
N LEU A 155 0.07 12.77 -12.07
CA LEU A 155 -0.13 12.63 -10.63
C LEU A 155 0.20 13.95 -9.95
N GLU A 156 -0.65 14.39 -9.05
CA GLU A 156 -0.42 15.57 -8.22
C GLU A 156 -0.32 15.12 -6.76
N VAL A 157 0.83 15.37 -6.14
CA VAL A 157 1.09 15.05 -4.74
C VAL A 157 1.19 16.36 -3.96
N LEU A 158 0.11 16.70 -3.28
CA LEU A 158 0.06 17.84 -2.38
C LEU A 158 0.74 17.49 -1.06
N LYS A 159 1.81 18.20 -0.73
CA LYS A 159 2.61 18.01 0.49
C LYS A 159 2.20 19.07 1.54
N ASP A 160 0.93 19.12 1.92
CA ASP A 160 0.39 20.04 2.96
C ASP A 160 -0.94 19.52 3.51
N GLY A 161 -1.32 19.94 4.72
CA GLY A 161 -2.64 19.67 5.26
C GLY A 161 -3.76 20.30 4.42
N ALA A 162 -4.73 19.48 3.99
CA ALA A 162 -5.77 19.88 3.05
C ALA A 162 -7.20 19.56 3.51
N SER A 163 -7.41 19.34 4.81
CA SER A 163 -8.74 19.04 5.37
C SER A 163 -9.75 20.18 5.14
N ALA A 164 -9.30 21.44 5.01
CA ALA A 164 -10.15 22.56 4.69
C ALA A 164 -10.76 22.52 3.26
N VAL A 165 -10.23 21.63 2.38
CA VAL A 165 -10.74 21.45 1.02
C VAL A 165 -11.39 20.08 0.88
N TYR A 166 -10.75 19.01 1.38
CA TYR A 166 -11.12 17.62 1.13
C TYR A 166 -11.68 16.87 2.35
N GLY A 167 -11.71 17.49 3.53
CA GLY A 167 -12.18 16.87 4.78
C GLY A 167 -11.17 15.89 5.39
N SER A 168 -11.67 14.81 5.97
CA SER A 168 -10.87 13.78 6.65
C SER A 168 -9.76 13.18 5.77
N ASP A 169 -8.73 12.61 6.39
CA ASP A 169 -7.63 11.83 5.80
C ASP A 169 -6.57 12.67 5.04
N ALA A 170 -6.87 13.93 4.70
CA ALA A 170 -5.95 14.86 4.05
C ALA A 170 -5.01 15.55 5.07
N VAL A 171 -4.38 14.76 5.96
CA VAL A 171 -3.54 15.22 7.06
C VAL A 171 -2.08 15.37 6.63
N ALA A 172 -1.49 14.29 6.11
CA ALA A 172 -0.11 14.26 5.61
C ALA A 172 0.01 14.88 4.22
N GLY A 173 -1.07 14.83 3.46
CA GLY A 173 -1.15 15.30 2.10
C GLY A 173 -2.26 14.63 1.30
N VAL A 174 -2.28 14.94 0.00
CA VAL A 174 -3.25 14.38 -0.96
C VAL A 174 -2.51 13.90 -2.20
N THR A 175 -2.82 12.69 -2.64
CA THR A 175 -2.41 12.17 -3.96
C THR A 175 -3.60 12.15 -4.88
N ASN A 176 -3.56 12.92 -5.96
CA ASN A 176 -4.65 13.03 -6.93
C ASN A 176 -4.20 12.52 -8.29
N ILE A 177 -4.89 11.50 -8.78
CA ILE A 177 -4.67 10.91 -10.09
C ILE A 177 -5.58 11.64 -11.08
N ILE A 178 -5.00 12.40 -12.00
CA ILE A 178 -5.71 13.10 -13.05
C ILE A 178 -5.60 12.29 -14.34
N THR A 179 -6.73 11.88 -14.88
CA THR A 179 -6.80 11.10 -16.12
C THR A 179 -6.73 11.97 -17.37
N ARG A 180 -6.42 11.34 -18.49
CA ARG A 180 -6.44 11.97 -19.82
C ARG A 180 -7.86 12.40 -20.17
N GLN A 181 -7.98 13.58 -20.74
CA GLN A 181 -9.24 14.16 -21.23
C GLN A 181 -9.00 14.73 -22.63
N ASN A 182 -10.04 14.77 -23.46
CA ASN A 182 -9.99 15.27 -24.85
C ASN A 182 -8.88 14.62 -25.70
N PHE A 183 -8.69 13.30 -25.54
CA PHE A 183 -7.70 12.54 -26.29
C PHE A 183 -8.29 12.10 -27.63
N GLN A 184 -7.48 12.22 -28.71
CA GLN A 184 -7.83 11.76 -30.06
C GLN A 184 -6.76 10.79 -30.54
N GLY A 185 -7.19 9.76 -31.28
CA GLY A 185 -6.29 8.78 -31.88
C GLY A 185 -6.31 7.44 -31.18
N LEU A 186 -5.39 6.60 -31.56
CA LEU A 186 -5.22 5.24 -31.05
C LEU A 186 -3.77 5.04 -30.61
N GLU A 187 -3.58 4.64 -29.36
CA GLU A 187 -2.28 4.19 -28.83
C GLU A 187 -2.39 2.74 -28.41
N PHE A 188 -1.46 1.90 -28.82
CA PHE A 188 -1.28 0.60 -28.21
C PHE A 188 0.19 0.32 -27.94
N GLY A 189 0.46 -0.50 -26.93
CA GLY A 189 1.82 -0.84 -26.57
C GLY A 189 1.87 -2.16 -25.83
N ALA A 190 3.05 -2.77 -25.88
CA ALA A 190 3.35 -3.96 -25.11
C ALA A 190 4.77 -3.91 -24.57
N SER A 191 4.98 -4.56 -23.43
CA SER A 191 6.31 -4.71 -22.84
C SER A 191 6.48 -6.08 -22.20
N TYR A 192 7.73 -6.52 -22.16
CA TYR A 192 8.15 -7.72 -21.45
C TYR A 192 9.34 -7.41 -20.57
N GLY A 193 9.34 -7.95 -19.36
CA GLY A 193 10.41 -7.75 -18.39
C GLY A 193 10.77 -9.03 -17.66
N LEU A 194 12.03 -9.10 -17.20
CA LEU A 194 12.58 -10.23 -16.45
C LEU A 194 13.71 -9.76 -15.52
N ALA A 195 13.90 -10.48 -14.41
CA ALA A 195 15.03 -10.25 -13.52
C ALA A 195 16.29 -11.01 -13.98
N ASP A 196 17.48 -10.47 -13.69
CA ASP A 196 18.78 -11.06 -14.05
C ASP A 196 18.94 -12.48 -13.46
N GLN A 197 18.55 -12.67 -12.20
CA GLN A 197 18.60 -13.97 -11.52
C GLN A 197 17.37 -14.85 -11.77
N GLY A 198 16.50 -14.49 -12.75
CA GLY A 198 15.26 -15.19 -13.06
C GLY A 198 14.08 -14.82 -12.14
N GLY A 199 12.91 -15.34 -12.48
CA GLY A 199 11.64 -14.99 -11.83
C GLY A 199 11.14 -13.59 -12.21
N LEU A 200 9.94 -13.23 -11.75
CA LEU A 200 9.31 -11.93 -12.01
C LEU A 200 9.10 -11.61 -13.49
N GLU A 201 8.99 -12.61 -14.37
CA GLU A 201 8.63 -12.35 -15.76
C GLU A 201 7.32 -11.56 -15.77
N THR A 202 7.36 -10.41 -16.44
CA THR A 202 6.24 -9.47 -16.48
C THR A 202 5.85 -9.19 -17.91
N SER A 203 4.57 -9.27 -18.22
CA SER A 203 4.01 -8.87 -19.51
C SER A 203 2.99 -7.77 -19.30
N THR A 204 3.02 -6.76 -20.16
CA THR A 204 2.03 -5.67 -20.15
C THR A 204 1.53 -5.45 -21.58
N ALA A 205 0.23 -5.29 -21.72
CA ALA A 205 -0.42 -4.82 -22.95
C ALA A 205 -1.34 -3.65 -22.61
N LYS A 206 -1.29 -2.58 -23.41
CA LYS A 206 -2.11 -1.39 -23.20
C LYS A 206 -2.75 -0.91 -24.50
N LEU A 207 -3.95 -0.37 -24.39
CA LEU A 207 -4.68 0.27 -25.49
C LEU A 207 -5.32 1.54 -24.96
N VAL A 208 -5.15 2.65 -25.68
CA VAL A 208 -5.90 3.90 -25.45
C VAL A 208 -6.49 4.34 -26.78
N ALA A 209 -7.79 4.53 -26.82
CA ALA A 209 -8.52 4.99 -27.98
C ALA A 209 -9.35 6.23 -27.61
N GLY A 210 -9.27 7.27 -28.42
CA GLY A 210 -10.03 8.49 -28.23
C GLY A 210 -10.65 8.98 -29.52
N HIS A 211 -11.87 9.48 -29.44
CA HIS A 211 -12.61 9.97 -30.58
C HIS A 211 -13.37 11.24 -30.25
N GLY A 212 -13.38 12.15 -31.22
CA GLY A 212 -14.00 13.46 -31.09
C GLY A 212 -13.10 14.49 -30.41
N ASP A 213 -13.39 15.76 -30.63
CA ASP A 213 -12.76 16.91 -29.97
C ASP A 213 -13.83 17.78 -29.31
N LEU A 214 -13.63 18.10 -28.04
CA LEU A 214 -14.65 18.84 -27.30
C LEU A 214 -14.89 20.24 -27.85
N GLU A 215 -13.89 20.89 -28.45
CA GLU A 215 -14.02 22.25 -29.02
C GLU A 215 -14.67 22.22 -30.39
N THR A 216 -14.24 21.33 -31.28
CA THR A 216 -14.70 21.28 -32.68
C THR A 216 -15.94 20.40 -32.86
N ASP A 217 -15.99 19.22 -32.24
CA ASP A 217 -17.05 18.22 -32.39
C ASP A 217 -18.11 18.31 -31.29
N GLY A 218 -17.77 19.01 -30.21
CA GLY A 218 -18.63 19.15 -29.03
C GLY A 218 -18.72 17.90 -28.15
N TYR A 219 -17.86 16.90 -28.39
CA TYR A 219 -17.72 15.72 -27.51
C TYR A 219 -16.31 15.10 -27.59
N ASN A 220 -15.97 14.33 -26.60
CA ASN A 220 -14.83 13.43 -26.64
C ASN A 220 -15.16 12.18 -25.84
N ILE A 221 -14.72 11.02 -26.33
CA ILE A 221 -14.83 9.74 -25.64
C ILE A 221 -13.44 9.11 -25.65
N LEU A 222 -12.95 8.68 -24.47
CA LEU A 222 -11.68 8.00 -24.29
C LEU A 222 -11.93 6.64 -23.64
N LEU A 223 -11.36 5.57 -24.23
CA LEU A 223 -11.28 4.23 -23.67
C LEU A 223 -9.81 3.88 -23.40
N SER A 224 -9.51 3.39 -22.22
CA SER A 224 -8.20 2.83 -21.88
C SER A 224 -8.37 1.42 -21.36
N LEU A 225 -7.57 0.48 -21.90
CA LEU A 225 -7.51 -0.91 -21.46
C LEU A 225 -6.07 -1.26 -21.10
N GLU A 226 -5.90 -2.03 -20.03
CA GLU A 226 -4.61 -2.54 -19.59
C GLU A 226 -4.74 -4.01 -19.18
N ALA A 227 -3.76 -4.83 -19.60
CA ALA A 227 -3.54 -6.17 -19.09
C ALA A 227 -2.09 -6.28 -18.63
N TYR A 228 -1.90 -6.73 -17.40
CA TYR A 228 -0.61 -6.87 -16.75
C TYR A 228 -0.52 -8.21 -16.07
N THR A 229 0.56 -8.94 -16.29
CA THR A 229 0.86 -10.18 -15.59
C THR A 229 2.28 -10.18 -15.05
N ARG A 230 2.48 -10.76 -13.88
CA ARG A 230 3.79 -10.92 -13.26
C ARG A 230 3.88 -12.28 -12.57
N ASN A 231 4.93 -13.04 -12.85
CA ASN A 231 5.24 -14.27 -12.15
C ASN A 231 5.73 -14.00 -10.73
N ARG A 232 5.55 -14.99 -9.85
CA ARG A 232 5.99 -14.95 -8.46
C ARG A 232 7.52 -15.00 -8.36
N LEU A 233 8.05 -14.38 -7.32
CA LEU A 233 9.43 -14.52 -6.87
C LEU A 233 9.47 -15.22 -5.53
N ASP A 234 10.14 -16.37 -5.46
CA ASP A 234 10.37 -17.11 -4.23
C ASP A 234 11.82 -16.90 -3.73
N GLN A 235 12.07 -17.17 -2.44
CA GLN A 235 13.36 -16.90 -1.80
C GLN A 235 14.53 -17.69 -2.40
N ASP A 236 14.30 -18.91 -2.88
CA ASP A 236 15.32 -19.75 -3.50
C ASP A 236 15.85 -19.21 -4.84
N GLN A 237 15.13 -18.24 -5.43
CA GLN A 237 15.50 -17.58 -6.68
C GLN A 237 16.44 -16.38 -6.49
N ARG A 238 16.89 -16.10 -5.27
CA ARG A 238 17.83 -15.00 -4.98
C ARG A 238 19.01 -15.50 -4.14
N ASP A 239 20.22 -15.13 -4.54
CA ASP A 239 21.45 -15.56 -3.89
C ASP A 239 21.48 -15.19 -2.40
N LEU A 240 20.99 -14.00 -2.04
CA LEU A 240 20.93 -13.53 -0.66
C LEU A 240 20.05 -14.40 0.24
N THR A 241 18.98 -15.03 -0.29
CA THR A 241 17.95 -15.72 0.51
C THR A 241 17.88 -17.22 0.29
N ARG A 242 18.52 -17.73 -0.76
CA ARG A 242 18.43 -19.13 -1.20
C ARG A 242 18.80 -20.15 -0.13
N SER A 243 19.87 -19.89 0.61
CA SER A 243 20.33 -20.81 1.65
C SER A 243 19.43 -20.84 2.88
N GLY A 244 18.76 -19.73 3.18
CA GLY A 244 18.06 -19.51 4.44
C GLY A 244 18.98 -19.46 5.67
N ILE A 245 20.31 -19.36 5.46
CA ILE A 245 21.34 -19.34 6.50
C ILE A 245 22.08 -18.01 6.43
N TYR A 246 22.06 -17.26 7.53
CA TYR A 246 22.58 -15.87 7.59
C TYR A 246 23.63 -15.70 8.69
N THR A 247 24.33 -16.78 9.07
CA THR A 247 25.29 -16.80 10.20
C THR A 247 26.45 -15.82 10.04
N ASP A 248 26.76 -15.41 8.81
CA ASP A 248 27.82 -14.45 8.52
C ASP A 248 27.36 -12.98 8.67
N LEU A 249 26.07 -12.77 8.94
CA LEU A 249 25.47 -11.45 9.15
C LEU A 249 25.24 -11.18 10.64
N PRO A 250 25.30 -9.91 11.10
CA PRO A 250 24.96 -9.54 12.47
C PRO A 250 23.59 -10.09 12.90
N GLY A 251 23.51 -10.77 14.03
CA GLY A 251 22.26 -11.39 14.53
C GLY A 251 21.72 -12.53 13.69
N GLY A 252 22.44 -12.90 12.62
CA GLY A 252 22.02 -13.94 11.68
C GLY A 252 22.10 -15.35 12.27
N ARG A 253 21.16 -16.19 11.84
CA ARG A 253 21.01 -17.60 12.21
C ARG A 253 20.57 -18.39 10.98
N TRP A 254 20.11 -19.61 11.18
CA TRP A 254 19.40 -20.40 10.18
C TRP A 254 17.93 -19.97 10.06
N ASN A 255 17.71 -18.69 9.80
CA ASN A 255 16.37 -18.07 9.88
C ASN A 255 15.40 -18.57 8.79
N GLY A 256 15.93 -19.04 7.66
CA GLY A 256 15.16 -19.67 6.59
C GLY A 256 14.85 -21.14 6.86
N TRP A 257 15.30 -21.69 7.99
CA TRP A 257 15.07 -23.07 8.37
C TRP A 257 14.09 -23.18 9.52
N SER A 258 13.33 -24.26 9.57
CA SER A 258 12.48 -24.63 10.72
C SER A 258 12.98 -25.92 11.34
N ALA A 259 13.25 -25.88 12.65
CA ALA A 259 13.55 -27.07 13.45
C ALA A 259 12.31 -27.94 13.71
N LYS A 260 11.11 -27.43 13.38
CA LYS A 260 9.81 -28.07 13.65
C LYS A 260 9.33 -28.95 12.50
N GLY A 261 10.27 -29.51 11.72
CA GLY A 261 9.97 -30.45 10.68
C GLY A 261 9.33 -31.71 11.24
N ALA A 262 10.11 -32.51 11.97
CA ALA A 262 9.63 -33.68 12.68
C ALA A 262 10.52 -33.97 13.90
N ARG A 263 9.96 -33.72 15.09
CA ARG A 263 10.70 -33.98 16.35
C ARG A 263 9.75 -34.22 17.54
N PHE A 264 10.29 -34.88 18.55
CA PHE A 264 9.76 -34.93 19.91
C PHE A 264 10.43 -33.84 20.77
N LEU A 265 9.72 -33.38 21.78
CA LEU A 265 10.25 -32.51 22.83
C LEU A 265 10.29 -33.32 24.14
N VAL A 266 11.49 -33.80 24.53
CA VAL A 266 11.69 -34.67 25.70
C VAL A 266 12.69 -34.01 26.65
N ASP A 267 12.27 -33.78 27.89
CA ASP A 267 13.08 -33.12 28.92
C ASP A 267 13.68 -31.77 28.46
N GLY A 268 12.93 -31.00 27.70
CA GLY A 268 13.36 -29.70 27.15
C GLY A 268 14.38 -29.79 26.01
N LYS A 269 14.61 -30.98 25.45
CA LYS A 269 15.52 -31.22 24.33
C LYS A 269 14.77 -31.64 23.09
N SER A 270 15.35 -31.31 21.94
CA SER A 270 14.88 -31.76 20.63
C SER A 270 15.38 -33.18 20.36
N VAL A 271 14.49 -34.10 19.99
CA VAL A 271 14.81 -35.47 19.58
C VAL A 271 14.15 -35.73 18.23
N PRO A 272 14.90 -36.04 17.15
CA PRO A 272 14.34 -36.19 15.82
C PRO A 272 13.37 -37.37 15.75
N LEU A 273 12.24 -37.17 15.02
CA LEU A 273 11.32 -38.25 14.71
C LEU A 273 11.83 -38.97 13.44
N LEU A 274 12.45 -40.15 13.65
CA LEU A 274 13.09 -40.91 12.60
C LEU A 274 12.33 -42.20 12.30
N ASN A 275 12.37 -42.62 11.03
CA ASN A 275 11.79 -43.90 10.61
C ASN A 275 12.73 -45.07 11.13
N ALA A 276 12.32 -46.31 10.87
CA ALA A 276 13.05 -47.50 11.30
C ALA A 276 14.47 -47.61 10.70
N GLN A 277 14.76 -46.89 9.63
CA GLN A 277 16.06 -46.80 8.98
C GLN A 277 16.92 -45.65 9.51
N GLY A 278 16.47 -44.93 10.52
CA GLY A 278 17.14 -43.77 11.09
C GLY A 278 17.12 -42.51 10.21
N GLN A 279 16.15 -42.39 9.33
CA GLN A 279 16.02 -41.27 8.38
C GLN A 279 14.87 -40.35 8.81
N CYS A 280 15.01 -39.07 8.49
CA CYS A 280 13.90 -38.11 8.56
C CYS A 280 12.81 -38.39 7.52
N PRO A 281 11.57 -37.96 7.75
CA PRO A 281 10.54 -37.91 6.70
C PRO A 281 11.03 -37.20 5.44
N GLU A 282 10.47 -37.55 4.29
CA GLU A 282 10.85 -36.95 3.00
C GLU A 282 10.75 -35.43 3.02
N GLY A 283 11.74 -34.76 2.41
CA GLY A 283 11.82 -33.28 2.38
C GLY A 283 12.45 -32.64 3.63
N MET A 284 12.84 -33.45 4.64
CA MET A 284 13.48 -32.97 5.87
C MET A 284 14.94 -33.43 5.97
N VAL A 285 15.75 -32.68 6.71
CA VAL A 285 17.20 -32.97 6.89
C VAL A 285 17.50 -33.12 8.36
N LEU A 286 18.20 -34.24 8.71
CA LEU A 286 18.70 -34.43 10.07
C LEU A 286 19.82 -33.42 10.36
N THR A 287 19.66 -32.58 11.36
CA THR A 287 20.62 -31.57 11.77
C THR A 287 20.46 -31.20 13.25
N ALA A 288 21.46 -30.50 13.80
CA ALA A 288 21.37 -29.95 15.15
C ALA A 288 20.28 -28.87 15.22
N SER A 289 19.48 -28.87 16.28
CA SER A 289 18.42 -27.89 16.51
C SER A 289 18.96 -26.52 16.93
N ALA A 290 20.07 -26.49 17.66
CA ALA A 290 20.64 -25.29 18.28
C ALA A 290 20.89 -24.10 17.31
N PRO A 291 21.41 -24.29 16.06
CA PRO A 291 21.60 -23.19 15.13
C PRO A 291 20.28 -22.56 14.64
N ILE A 292 19.15 -23.29 14.73
CA ILE A 292 17.85 -22.88 14.20
C ILE A 292 17.03 -22.18 15.29
N ASP A 293 16.78 -22.85 16.42
CA ASP A 293 15.88 -22.35 17.48
C ASP A 293 16.51 -22.31 18.88
N GLY A 294 17.78 -22.73 19.01
CA GLY A 294 18.51 -22.67 20.27
C GLY A 294 18.32 -23.89 21.21
N LEU A 295 17.46 -24.86 20.83
CA LEU A 295 17.27 -26.07 21.62
C LEU A 295 18.45 -27.04 21.46
N SER A 296 18.81 -27.72 22.55
CA SER A 296 19.79 -28.81 22.48
C SER A 296 19.20 -30.06 21.83
N GLY A 297 20.06 -30.86 21.17
CA GLY A 297 19.68 -32.08 20.47
C GLY A 297 19.51 -31.88 18.95
N ASP A 298 19.12 -32.97 18.29
CA ASP A 298 18.93 -32.99 16.83
C ASP A 298 17.46 -32.89 16.45
N THR A 299 17.21 -32.53 15.23
CA THR A 299 15.87 -32.40 14.65
C THR A 299 15.86 -32.80 13.17
N CYS A 300 14.72 -33.19 12.64
CA CYS A 300 14.47 -33.21 11.22
C CYS A 300 14.00 -31.79 10.79
N ALA A 301 14.93 -31.01 10.26
CA ALA A 301 14.69 -29.62 9.91
C ALA A 301 14.25 -29.45 8.43
N ILE A 302 13.61 -28.32 8.14
CA ILE A 302 13.13 -27.95 6.81
C ILE A 302 13.75 -26.62 6.36
N ASN A 303 14.28 -26.58 5.13
CA ASN A 303 14.55 -25.31 4.47
C ASN A 303 13.23 -24.72 3.92
N LEU A 304 12.81 -23.56 4.42
CA LEU A 304 11.58 -22.89 4.02
C LEU A 304 11.76 -21.96 2.81
N ALA A 305 13.00 -21.65 2.40
CA ALA A 305 13.29 -20.73 1.30
C ALA A 305 12.57 -21.11 -0.02
N PRO A 306 12.56 -22.39 -0.49
CA PRO A 306 11.83 -22.77 -1.69
C PRO A 306 10.30 -22.71 -1.57
N HIS A 307 9.81 -22.43 -0.37
CA HIS A 307 8.37 -22.45 -0.04
C HIS A 307 7.88 -21.08 0.45
N THR A 308 8.69 -20.03 0.32
CA THR A 308 8.38 -18.69 0.80
C THR A 308 8.47 -17.68 -0.33
N THR A 309 7.37 -16.97 -0.56
CA THR A 309 7.30 -15.92 -1.58
C THR A 309 7.87 -14.60 -1.07
N LEU A 310 8.77 -13.98 -1.85
CA LEU A 310 9.24 -12.61 -1.68
C LEU A 310 8.29 -11.61 -2.32
N ILE A 311 7.91 -11.85 -3.60
CA ILE A 311 7.00 -11.00 -4.36
C ILE A 311 5.90 -11.90 -4.97
N PRO A 312 4.60 -11.62 -4.75
CA PRO A 312 3.51 -12.45 -5.26
C PRO A 312 3.44 -12.41 -6.79
N SER A 313 2.83 -13.44 -7.39
CA SER A 313 2.31 -13.29 -8.74
C SER A 313 1.17 -12.27 -8.74
N THR A 314 0.98 -11.61 -9.87
CA THR A 314 -0.10 -10.63 -10.02
C THR A 314 -0.62 -10.67 -11.45
N ASP A 315 -1.94 -10.84 -11.59
CA ASP A 315 -2.68 -10.63 -12.83
C ASP A 315 -3.61 -9.43 -12.62
N ARG A 316 -3.54 -8.43 -13.51
CA ARG A 316 -4.35 -7.22 -13.44
C ARG A 316 -4.96 -6.89 -14.79
N TYR A 317 -6.26 -6.63 -14.79
CA TYR A 317 -7.01 -6.17 -15.96
C TYR A 317 -7.77 -4.92 -15.58
N GLN A 318 -7.56 -3.86 -16.34
CA GLN A 318 -8.20 -2.57 -16.09
C GLN A 318 -8.89 -2.05 -17.35
N ALA A 319 -10.06 -1.47 -17.17
CA ALA A 319 -10.79 -0.75 -18.19
C ALA A 319 -11.25 0.61 -17.61
N TYR A 320 -10.93 1.67 -18.32
CA TYR A 320 -11.34 3.02 -17.97
C TYR A 320 -11.99 3.69 -19.17
N LEU A 321 -13.19 4.21 -18.98
CA LEU A 321 -13.94 4.96 -19.97
C LEU A 321 -14.20 6.39 -19.42
N PHE A 322 -13.91 7.39 -20.22
CA PHE A 322 -14.24 8.78 -19.91
C PHE A 322 -14.93 9.42 -21.10
N GLY A 323 -15.97 10.18 -20.86
CA GLY A 323 -16.68 10.89 -21.89
C GLY A 323 -17.07 12.29 -21.47
N THR A 324 -17.01 13.23 -22.42
CA THR A 324 -17.54 14.58 -22.27
C THR A 324 -18.38 14.93 -23.47
N LYS A 325 -19.45 15.69 -23.25
CA LYS A 325 -20.33 16.19 -24.31
C LYS A 325 -20.80 17.60 -23.98
N ARG A 326 -20.62 18.53 -24.91
CA ARG A 326 -21.19 19.88 -24.85
C ARG A 326 -22.69 19.78 -25.14
N LEU A 327 -23.50 20.12 -24.15
CA LEU A 327 -24.97 20.15 -24.27
C LEU A 327 -25.45 21.50 -24.84
N THR A 328 -24.82 22.58 -24.38
CA THR A 328 -24.96 23.94 -24.86
C THR A 328 -23.57 24.60 -24.93
N PRO A 329 -23.40 25.77 -25.52
CA PRO A 329 -22.10 26.47 -25.50
C PRO A 329 -21.54 26.70 -24.08
N GLN A 330 -22.40 26.70 -23.06
CA GLN A 330 -22.02 26.95 -21.65
C GLN A 330 -22.09 25.72 -20.76
N ILE A 331 -22.72 24.62 -21.19
CA ILE A 331 -22.97 23.44 -20.34
C ILE A 331 -22.38 22.20 -20.98
N GLU A 332 -21.60 21.46 -20.21
CA GLU A 332 -21.00 20.15 -20.56
C GLU A 332 -21.50 19.06 -19.63
N ALA A 333 -21.84 17.90 -20.15
CA ALA A 333 -21.99 16.68 -19.42
C ALA A 333 -20.68 15.88 -19.46
N PHE A 334 -20.36 15.19 -18.40
CA PHE A 334 -19.20 14.29 -18.34
C PHE A 334 -19.54 13.02 -17.55
N GLY A 335 -18.79 11.98 -17.81
CA GLY A 335 -18.93 10.73 -17.08
C GLY A 335 -17.68 9.89 -17.15
N GLU A 336 -17.48 9.06 -16.14
CA GLU A 336 -16.38 8.09 -16.09
C GLU A 336 -16.85 6.75 -15.57
N VAL A 337 -16.24 5.68 -16.08
CA VAL A 337 -16.39 4.31 -15.58
C VAL A 337 -15.01 3.71 -15.46
N LEU A 338 -14.70 3.15 -14.28
CA LEU A 338 -13.50 2.37 -14.02
C LEU A 338 -13.91 0.96 -13.59
N TYR A 339 -13.26 -0.03 -14.14
CA TYR A 339 -13.26 -1.40 -13.64
C TYR A 339 -11.82 -1.90 -13.56
N SER A 340 -11.45 -2.48 -12.41
CA SER A 340 -10.15 -3.07 -12.18
C SER A 340 -10.32 -4.43 -11.51
N TYR A 341 -9.74 -5.46 -12.10
CA TYR A 341 -9.57 -6.79 -11.52
C TYR A 341 -8.10 -7.00 -11.21
N VAL A 342 -7.79 -7.37 -9.99
CA VAL A 342 -6.42 -7.70 -9.55
C VAL A 342 -6.48 -9.04 -8.82
N GLU A 343 -5.70 -10.02 -9.29
CA GLU A 343 -5.50 -11.29 -8.59
C GLU A 343 -4.02 -11.41 -8.23
N GLY A 344 -3.75 -11.72 -6.97
CA GLY A 344 -2.42 -11.97 -6.47
C GLY A 344 -2.33 -13.33 -5.80
N ALA A 345 -1.24 -14.09 -6.01
CA ALA A 345 -1.03 -15.35 -5.33
C ALA A 345 0.37 -15.45 -4.73
N SER A 346 0.44 -15.93 -3.50
CA SER A 346 1.69 -16.10 -2.74
C SER A 346 1.66 -17.34 -1.88
N LEU A 347 2.83 -17.94 -1.67
CA LEU A 347 3.02 -18.92 -0.62
C LEU A 347 3.15 -18.17 0.72
N PHE A 348 2.42 -18.62 1.73
CA PHE A 348 2.33 -17.90 3.00
C PHE A 348 3.66 -17.95 3.76
N GLY A 349 4.36 -16.83 3.83
CA GLY A 349 5.77 -16.74 4.16
C GLY A 349 6.21 -17.19 5.56
N SER A 350 5.34 -17.08 6.59
CA SER A 350 5.72 -17.48 7.96
C SER A 350 5.36 -18.93 8.29
N SER A 351 4.52 -19.56 7.50
CA SER A 351 4.05 -20.93 7.70
C SER A 351 3.63 -21.51 6.34
N PRO A 352 4.60 -21.86 5.47
CA PRO A 352 4.30 -22.36 4.13
C PRO A 352 3.61 -23.72 4.13
N PHE A 353 3.62 -24.40 5.29
CA PHE A 353 2.92 -25.64 5.55
C PHE A 353 2.25 -25.59 6.91
N PHE A 354 1.24 -26.42 7.11
CA PHE A 354 0.69 -26.61 8.45
C PHE A 354 1.75 -27.27 9.36
N THR A 355 1.98 -26.67 10.54
CA THR A 355 2.85 -27.22 11.55
C THR A 355 2.09 -27.38 12.85
N LEU A 356 1.98 -28.61 13.36
CA LEU A 356 1.52 -28.90 14.70
C LEU A 356 2.65 -28.63 15.69
N GLU A 357 2.40 -27.80 16.68
CA GLU A 357 3.36 -27.40 17.70
C GLU A 357 2.62 -26.97 18.98
N GLY A 358 3.35 -26.88 20.08
CA GLY A 358 2.79 -26.36 21.32
C GLY A 358 2.30 -24.92 21.20
N GLY A 359 1.27 -24.57 21.94
CA GLY A 359 0.68 -23.22 21.94
C GLY A 359 -0.20 -22.91 20.73
N ARG A 360 -0.63 -23.92 19.96
CA ARG A 360 -1.67 -23.76 18.95
C ARG A 360 -3.05 -23.70 19.60
N PHE A 361 -3.95 -22.96 18.97
CA PHE A 361 -5.32 -22.74 19.42
C PHE A 361 -6.31 -22.93 18.27
N ALA A 362 -7.53 -23.27 18.61
CA ALA A 362 -8.71 -23.12 17.76
C ALA A 362 -9.77 -22.35 18.55
N LEU A 363 -10.76 -21.79 17.90
CA LEU A 363 -11.86 -21.16 18.62
C LEU A 363 -12.83 -22.21 19.14
N ASN A 364 -13.39 -21.94 20.30
CA ASN A 364 -14.61 -22.58 20.75
C ASN A 364 -15.81 -21.92 20.06
N ALA A 365 -16.61 -22.69 19.32
CA ALA A 365 -17.70 -22.14 18.52
C ALA A 365 -18.83 -21.52 19.36
N GLU A 366 -18.97 -21.92 20.65
CA GLU A 366 -20.00 -21.41 21.55
C GLU A 366 -19.57 -20.13 22.27
N THR A 367 -18.30 -20.07 22.70
CA THR A 367 -17.81 -18.96 23.53
C THR A 367 -17.00 -17.94 22.74
N GLY A 368 -16.54 -18.28 21.53
CA GLY A 368 -15.60 -17.46 20.73
C GLY A 368 -14.19 -17.35 21.32
N LEU A 369 -13.89 -18.04 22.43
CA LEU A 369 -12.58 -18.01 23.08
C LEU A 369 -11.63 -19.03 22.47
N ALA A 370 -10.33 -18.76 22.59
CA ALA A 370 -9.30 -19.67 22.13
C ALA A 370 -9.19 -20.89 23.07
N GLU A 371 -9.19 -22.08 22.50
CA GLU A 371 -8.93 -23.32 23.17
C GLU A 371 -7.60 -23.92 22.73
N PRO A 372 -6.75 -24.41 23.64
CA PRO A 372 -5.49 -25.06 23.27
C PRO A 372 -5.73 -26.29 22.37
N VAL A 373 -4.93 -26.42 21.34
CA VAL A 373 -4.88 -27.65 20.54
C VAL A 373 -3.69 -28.48 21.02
N SER A 374 -3.95 -29.74 21.36
CA SER A 374 -2.93 -30.65 21.85
C SER A 374 -1.94 -31.00 20.73
N ASN A 375 -0.66 -30.92 21.04
CA ASN A 375 0.43 -31.46 20.21
C ASN A 375 1.04 -32.72 20.84
N LEU A 376 0.31 -33.40 21.72
CA LEU A 376 0.74 -34.64 22.33
C LEU A 376 0.43 -35.83 21.40
N LEU A 377 1.47 -36.57 21.02
CA LEU A 377 1.29 -37.85 20.35
C LEU A 377 0.90 -38.90 21.39
N PRO A 378 -0.23 -39.60 21.25
CA PRO A 378 -0.70 -40.56 22.25
C PRO A 378 0.30 -41.69 22.54
N ALA A 379 0.26 -42.24 23.76
CA ALA A 379 1.14 -43.29 24.20
C ALA A 379 1.08 -44.57 23.32
N ASN A 380 -0.08 -44.89 22.80
CA ASN A 380 -0.35 -46.05 21.95
C ASN A 380 -0.20 -45.78 20.44
N ASN A 381 0.17 -44.56 20.04
CA ASN A 381 0.40 -44.24 18.63
C ASN A 381 1.63 -45.03 18.13
N PRO A 382 1.57 -45.68 16.95
CA PRO A 382 2.66 -46.53 16.44
C PRO A 382 3.97 -45.77 16.21
N TYR A 383 3.94 -44.44 16.11
CA TYR A 383 5.12 -43.60 15.92
C TYR A 383 5.64 -43.00 17.24
N ASN A 384 5.05 -43.34 18.40
CA ASN A 384 5.49 -42.86 19.70
C ASN A 384 6.32 -43.96 20.42
N PRO A 385 7.67 -43.83 20.50
CA PRO A 385 8.52 -44.82 21.10
C PRO A 385 8.56 -44.78 22.64
N TYR A 386 7.93 -43.78 23.28
CA TYR A 386 8.10 -43.52 24.73
C TYR A 386 7.06 -44.21 25.61
N GLY A 387 5.96 -44.69 25.01
CA GLY A 387 4.89 -45.36 25.78
C GLY A 387 4.11 -44.42 26.72
N VAL A 388 4.35 -43.13 26.63
CA VAL A 388 3.60 -42.05 27.30
C VAL A 388 3.24 -40.97 26.27
N ALA A 389 2.16 -40.23 26.54
CA ALA A 389 1.81 -39.12 25.65
C ALA A 389 2.94 -38.08 25.59
N THR A 390 3.52 -37.88 24.41
CA THR A 390 4.78 -37.15 24.22
C THR A 390 4.56 -35.94 23.29
N PRO A 391 5.03 -34.73 23.67
CA PRO A 391 4.92 -33.55 22.81
C PRO A 391 5.71 -33.72 21.50
N ILE A 392 5.05 -33.43 20.38
CA ILE A 392 5.68 -33.38 19.05
C ILE A 392 5.60 -32.01 18.44
N GLU A 393 6.55 -31.74 17.56
CA GLU A 393 6.45 -30.68 16.55
C GLU A 393 6.61 -31.33 15.19
N TYR A 394 5.62 -31.14 14.31
CA TYR A 394 5.57 -31.82 13.04
C TYR A 394 4.98 -30.93 11.96
N THR A 395 5.71 -30.80 10.84
CA THR A 395 5.25 -30.07 9.64
C THR A 395 4.71 -31.06 8.61
N PHE A 396 3.46 -30.88 8.21
CA PHE A 396 2.74 -31.75 7.29
C PHE A 396 2.88 -31.29 5.84
N PHE A 397 3.87 -31.83 5.11
CA PHE A 397 4.05 -31.57 3.68
C PHE A 397 2.90 -32.13 2.82
N ASP A 398 2.31 -33.21 3.23
CA ASP A 398 1.24 -33.94 2.58
C ASP A 398 -0.10 -33.20 2.62
N LEU A 399 -0.31 -32.29 3.57
CA LEU A 399 -1.45 -31.37 3.56
C LEU A 399 -1.32 -30.27 2.50
N GLY A 400 -0.15 -30.16 1.83
CA GLY A 400 0.11 -29.17 0.80
C GLY A 400 0.62 -27.84 1.33
N ARG A 401 1.07 -26.99 0.40
CA ARG A 401 1.57 -25.65 0.71
C ARG A 401 0.40 -24.73 1.01
N THR A 402 0.62 -23.80 1.92
CA THR A 402 -0.31 -22.71 2.19
C THR A 402 -0.26 -21.70 1.04
N LEU A 403 -1.15 -21.86 0.07
CA LEU A 403 -1.31 -20.92 -1.03
C LEU A 403 -2.41 -19.91 -0.67
N LYS A 404 -2.05 -18.64 -0.64
CA LYS A 404 -2.93 -17.52 -0.44
C LYS A 404 -3.18 -16.82 -1.77
N THR A 405 -4.42 -16.83 -2.23
CA THR A 405 -4.87 -16.11 -3.42
C THR A 405 -5.80 -14.98 -2.98
N ASN A 406 -5.55 -13.79 -3.49
CA ASN A 406 -6.37 -12.63 -3.21
C ASN A 406 -6.91 -12.06 -4.53
N GLU A 407 -8.22 -12.04 -4.68
CA GLU A 407 -8.95 -11.41 -5.78
C GLU A 407 -9.53 -10.08 -5.29
N SER A 408 -9.33 -9.02 -6.06
CA SER A 408 -9.85 -7.68 -5.81
C SER A 408 -10.57 -7.18 -7.07
N LYS A 409 -11.82 -6.76 -6.93
CA LYS A 409 -12.62 -6.13 -7.97
C LYS A 409 -12.99 -4.73 -7.53
N SER A 410 -12.34 -3.73 -8.12
CA SER A 410 -12.65 -2.33 -7.86
C SER A 410 -13.42 -1.75 -9.04
N TYR A 411 -14.45 -0.98 -8.77
CA TYR A 411 -15.26 -0.32 -9.78
C TYR A 411 -15.71 1.06 -9.34
N ARG A 412 -15.92 1.91 -10.32
CA ARG A 412 -16.42 3.28 -10.13
C ARG A 412 -17.25 3.70 -11.33
N ALA A 413 -18.34 4.38 -11.07
CA ALA A 413 -19.13 5.10 -12.06
C ALA A 413 -19.39 6.52 -11.55
N LEU A 414 -19.29 7.50 -12.44
CA LEU A 414 -19.57 8.89 -12.15
C LEU A 414 -20.28 9.52 -13.34
N ALA A 415 -21.26 10.35 -13.05
CA ALA A 415 -21.92 11.22 -14.03
C ALA A 415 -22.07 12.62 -13.46
N GLY A 416 -21.79 13.62 -14.29
CA GLY A 416 -21.87 15.00 -13.85
C GLY A 416 -22.18 15.98 -14.99
N VAL A 417 -22.47 17.17 -14.57
CA VAL A 417 -22.67 18.35 -15.46
C VAL A 417 -21.83 19.49 -14.90
N ARG A 418 -21.23 20.25 -15.80
CA ARG A 418 -20.52 21.48 -15.45
C ARG A 418 -20.94 22.61 -16.38
N GLY A 419 -20.98 23.78 -15.84
CA GLY A 419 -21.38 24.97 -16.60
C GLY A 419 -20.42 26.12 -16.39
N ARG A 420 -20.29 26.96 -17.43
CA ARG A 420 -19.54 28.21 -17.39
C ARG A 420 -20.46 29.37 -17.61
N HIS A 421 -20.39 30.34 -16.73
CA HIS A 421 -21.07 31.62 -16.86
C HIS A 421 -20.01 32.73 -16.82
N ASP A 422 -20.32 33.94 -17.26
CA ASP A 422 -19.35 35.05 -17.35
C ASP A 422 -18.57 35.33 -16.07
N ARG A 423 -19.14 35.07 -14.90
CA ARG A 423 -18.52 35.35 -13.60
C ARG A 423 -18.31 34.16 -12.71
N PHE A 424 -18.81 32.98 -13.08
CA PHE A 424 -18.63 31.77 -12.28
C PHE A 424 -18.72 30.50 -13.10
N ASP A 425 -18.03 29.48 -12.63
CA ASP A 425 -18.16 28.12 -13.10
C ASP A 425 -18.85 27.30 -12.00
N TRP A 426 -19.60 26.29 -12.41
CA TRP A 426 -20.20 25.34 -11.48
C TRP A 426 -20.08 23.91 -11.98
N GLU A 427 -20.09 22.97 -11.06
CA GLU A 427 -20.05 21.55 -11.36
C GLU A 427 -20.90 20.79 -10.36
N ALA A 428 -21.71 19.85 -10.86
CA ALA A 428 -22.47 18.90 -10.05
C ALA A 428 -22.20 17.49 -10.54
N ALA A 429 -22.01 16.55 -9.62
CA ALA A 429 -21.79 15.16 -9.97
C ALA A 429 -22.40 14.21 -8.94
N VAL A 430 -22.72 12.99 -9.41
CA VAL A 430 -23.05 11.84 -8.59
C VAL A 430 -22.07 10.71 -8.91
N PHE A 431 -21.70 9.93 -7.90
CA PHE A 431 -20.76 8.84 -8.11
C PHE A 431 -21.04 7.65 -7.20
N ALA A 432 -20.63 6.47 -7.66
CA ALA A 432 -20.60 5.24 -6.91
C ALA A 432 -19.25 4.56 -7.14
N SER A 433 -18.65 4.05 -6.09
CA SER A 433 -17.40 3.30 -6.11
C SER A 433 -17.49 2.13 -5.16
N GLY A 434 -16.86 1.01 -5.50
CA GLY A 434 -16.81 -0.16 -4.64
C GLY A 434 -15.53 -0.95 -4.84
N SER A 435 -15.21 -1.76 -3.84
CA SER A 435 -14.11 -2.72 -3.84
C SER A 435 -14.61 -4.01 -3.21
N ASP A 436 -14.55 -5.12 -3.96
CA ASP A 436 -14.96 -6.46 -3.52
C ASP A 436 -13.74 -7.35 -3.48
N GLU A 437 -13.50 -7.96 -2.32
CA GLU A 437 -12.30 -8.74 -2.05
C GLU A 437 -12.66 -10.18 -1.71
N ARG A 438 -11.80 -11.10 -2.17
CA ARG A 438 -11.86 -12.51 -1.79
C ARG A 438 -10.47 -13.02 -1.49
N GLU A 439 -10.19 -13.33 -0.24
CA GLU A 439 -8.96 -14.01 0.16
C GLU A 439 -9.26 -15.50 0.33
N THR A 440 -8.66 -16.32 -0.53
CA THR A 440 -8.74 -17.79 -0.44
C THR A 440 -7.40 -18.31 0.06
N VAL A 441 -7.42 -19.12 1.12
CA VAL A 441 -6.25 -19.86 1.57
C VAL A 441 -6.53 -21.35 1.37
N SER A 442 -5.70 -21.99 0.54
CA SER A 442 -5.78 -23.41 0.23
C SER A 442 -4.53 -24.12 0.71
N GLY A 443 -4.72 -25.31 1.31
CA GLY A 443 -3.64 -26.06 1.96
C GLY A 443 -3.11 -25.36 3.22
N GLY A 444 -2.19 -25.99 3.93
CA GLY A 444 -1.49 -25.41 5.07
C GLY A 444 -2.35 -25.15 6.32
N PHE A 445 -3.63 -25.47 6.29
CA PHE A 445 -4.51 -25.49 7.45
C PHE A 445 -5.06 -26.88 7.69
N ALA A 446 -5.33 -27.19 8.97
CA ALA A 446 -5.82 -28.50 9.38
C ALA A 446 -7.16 -28.37 10.11
N HIS A 447 -8.08 -29.29 9.78
CA HIS A 447 -9.32 -29.48 10.51
C HIS A 447 -9.01 -30.08 11.89
N ARG A 448 -9.37 -29.34 12.95
CA ARG A 448 -9.00 -29.61 14.34
C ARG A 448 -9.29 -31.06 14.78
N TRP A 449 -10.53 -31.50 14.55
CA TRP A 449 -10.98 -32.79 15.04
C TRP A 449 -10.46 -33.96 14.20
N ASN A 450 -10.50 -33.84 12.88
CA ASN A 450 -10.01 -34.88 11.98
C ASN A 450 -8.50 -35.13 12.14
N LEU A 451 -7.73 -34.05 12.41
CA LEU A 451 -6.30 -34.20 12.75
C LEU A 451 -6.13 -34.91 14.10
N ALA A 452 -6.90 -34.53 15.12
CA ALA A 452 -6.81 -35.16 16.44
C ALA A 452 -7.16 -36.66 16.37
N ASP A 453 -8.21 -37.03 15.65
CA ASP A 453 -8.63 -38.42 15.45
C ASP A 453 -7.54 -39.21 14.70
N ALA A 454 -7.02 -38.69 13.60
CA ALA A 454 -5.99 -39.35 12.80
C ALA A 454 -4.64 -39.50 13.53
N LEU A 455 -4.33 -38.62 14.48
CA LEU A 455 -3.22 -38.80 15.42
C LEU A 455 -3.51 -39.82 16.51
N ALA A 456 -4.78 -39.90 16.98
CA ALA A 456 -5.17 -40.82 18.04
C ALA A 456 -5.18 -42.29 17.56
N ASP A 457 -5.68 -42.54 16.36
CA ASP A 457 -5.77 -43.87 15.76
C ASP A 457 -4.54 -44.29 14.95
N GLY A 458 -3.55 -43.39 14.74
CA GLY A 458 -2.31 -43.66 14.02
C GLY A 458 -2.45 -43.79 12.51
N THR A 459 -3.56 -43.32 11.92
CA THR A 459 -3.77 -43.38 10.46
C THR A 459 -2.92 -42.38 9.68
N LEU A 460 -2.44 -41.33 10.35
CA LEU A 460 -1.37 -40.47 9.83
C LEU A 460 -0.01 -41.15 9.95
N ASN A 461 0.66 -41.40 8.82
CA ASN A 461 2.01 -41.99 8.85
C ASN A 461 3.06 -40.88 9.02
N LEU A 462 3.54 -40.69 10.25
CA LEU A 462 4.52 -39.63 10.56
C LEU A 462 5.95 -39.97 10.07
N HIS A 463 6.25 -41.26 9.77
CA HIS A 463 7.57 -41.68 9.24
C HIS A 463 7.64 -41.60 7.72
N ASP A 464 6.52 -41.86 7.04
CA ASP A 464 6.38 -41.84 5.60
C ASP A 464 5.04 -41.18 5.22
N PRO A 465 5.05 -39.85 5.14
CA PRO A 465 3.82 -39.09 4.84
C PRO A 465 3.12 -39.55 3.55
N ALA A 466 3.87 -39.98 2.54
CA ALA A 466 3.32 -40.46 1.28
C ALA A 466 2.50 -41.75 1.43
N ALA A 467 2.69 -42.52 2.48
CA ALA A 467 1.92 -43.71 2.79
C ALA A 467 0.60 -43.42 3.53
N THR A 468 0.31 -42.18 3.93
CA THR A 468 -0.96 -41.77 4.51
C THR A 468 -2.08 -41.87 3.47
N PRO A 469 -3.22 -42.57 3.76
CA PRO A 469 -4.31 -42.65 2.82
C PRO A 469 -4.85 -41.27 2.41
N GLN A 470 -5.08 -41.04 1.12
CA GLN A 470 -5.52 -39.75 0.58
C GLN A 470 -6.84 -39.27 1.22
N ALA A 471 -7.75 -40.19 1.55
CA ALA A 471 -9.01 -39.83 2.22
C ALA A 471 -8.81 -39.24 3.64
N VAL A 472 -7.76 -39.64 4.35
CA VAL A 472 -7.36 -39.09 5.66
C VAL A 472 -6.83 -37.67 5.46
N LEU A 473 -5.95 -37.48 4.48
CA LEU A 473 -5.40 -36.17 4.16
C LEU A 473 -6.50 -35.18 3.69
N ASP A 474 -7.40 -35.63 2.84
CA ASP A 474 -8.52 -34.79 2.37
C ASP A 474 -9.49 -34.43 3.49
N GLY A 475 -9.68 -35.32 4.47
CA GLY A 475 -10.46 -35.04 5.67
C GLY A 475 -9.82 -34.01 6.61
N ILE A 476 -8.49 -33.99 6.68
CA ILE A 476 -7.74 -33.06 7.52
C ILE A 476 -7.54 -31.71 6.84
N ARG A 477 -7.34 -31.70 5.52
CA ARG A 477 -7.04 -30.48 4.76
C ARG A 477 -8.18 -29.51 4.83
N LEU A 478 -7.88 -28.24 5.20
CA LEU A 478 -8.86 -27.17 5.31
C LEU A 478 -8.50 -26.05 4.34
N SER A 479 -9.50 -25.58 3.59
CA SER A 479 -9.40 -24.36 2.80
C SER A 479 -10.42 -23.35 3.30
N THR A 480 -10.03 -22.06 3.31
CA THR A 480 -10.88 -20.98 3.82
C THR A 480 -11.07 -19.89 2.79
N LEU A 481 -12.22 -19.23 2.84
CA LEU A 481 -12.55 -18.06 2.03
C LEU A 481 -13.00 -16.94 2.96
N ARG A 482 -12.29 -15.80 2.89
CA ARG A 482 -12.63 -14.56 3.58
C ARG A 482 -13.12 -13.53 2.57
N PRO A 483 -14.38 -13.13 2.57
CA PRO A 483 -14.88 -12.04 1.74
C PRO A 483 -14.76 -10.71 2.46
N ALA A 484 -14.63 -9.62 1.69
CA ALA A 484 -14.81 -8.27 2.18
C ALA A 484 -15.36 -7.36 1.08
N GLU A 485 -16.02 -6.29 1.48
CA GLU A 485 -16.53 -5.28 0.56
C GLU A 485 -16.46 -3.89 1.17
N SER A 486 -16.20 -2.90 0.31
CA SER A 486 -16.28 -1.50 0.64
C SER A 486 -17.12 -0.77 -0.40
N ARG A 487 -17.98 0.13 0.04
CA ARG A 487 -18.86 0.93 -0.81
C ARG A 487 -18.72 2.41 -0.48
N LEU A 488 -18.83 3.22 -1.52
CA LEU A 488 -18.83 4.67 -1.44
C LEU A 488 -19.81 5.23 -2.49
N TYR A 489 -20.84 5.90 -2.05
CA TYR A 489 -21.75 6.66 -2.92
C TYR A 489 -21.68 8.12 -2.54
N GLY A 490 -21.81 9.00 -3.51
CA GLY A 490 -21.80 10.42 -3.20
C GLY A 490 -22.40 11.31 -4.26
N ALA A 491 -22.67 12.53 -3.84
CA ALA A 491 -23.06 13.63 -4.69
C ALA A 491 -22.34 14.89 -4.23
N ASP A 492 -21.86 15.68 -5.17
CA ASP A 492 -21.23 16.97 -4.88
C ASP A 492 -21.72 18.07 -5.81
N PHE A 493 -21.71 19.28 -5.28
CA PHE A 493 -21.91 20.52 -6.05
C PHE A 493 -20.85 21.52 -5.64
N LYS A 494 -20.20 22.13 -6.61
CA LYS A 494 -19.24 23.22 -6.40
C LYS A 494 -19.47 24.37 -7.37
N ILE A 495 -19.15 25.56 -6.89
CA ILE A 495 -19.15 26.81 -7.66
C ILE A 495 -17.84 27.54 -7.38
N SER A 496 -17.25 28.14 -8.41
CA SER A 496 -16.06 28.97 -8.28
C SER A 496 -16.12 30.15 -9.24
N GLY A 497 -15.49 31.25 -8.89
CA GLY A 497 -15.53 32.45 -9.73
C GLY A 497 -14.86 33.64 -9.07
N GLU A 498 -15.24 34.81 -9.55
CA GLU A 498 -14.74 36.11 -9.12
C GLU A 498 -15.86 36.92 -8.47
N LEU A 499 -15.59 37.49 -7.28
CA LEU A 499 -16.58 38.27 -6.52
C LEU A 499 -16.57 39.76 -6.91
N PHE A 500 -15.49 40.43 -6.60
CA PHE A 500 -15.28 41.85 -6.83
C PHE A 500 -13.81 42.19 -7.01
N ASN A 501 -13.56 43.39 -7.60
CA ASN A 501 -12.21 43.87 -7.83
C ASN A 501 -11.70 44.64 -6.62
N LEU A 502 -10.48 44.31 -6.16
CA LEU A 502 -9.65 45.13 -5.31
C LEU A 502 -8.62 45.90 -6.17
N PRO A 503 -7.95 46.92 -5.64
CA PRO A 503 -6.91 47.64 -6.39
C PRO A 503 -5.77 46.74 -6.92
N ALA A 504 -5.58 45.58 -6.25
CA ALA A 504 -4.53 44.62 -6.56
C ALA A 504 -4.98 43.47 -7.49
N GLY A 505 -6.25 43.33 -7.74
CA GLY A 505 -6.80 42.26 -8.59
C GLY A 505 -8.20 41.80 -8.15
N GLN A 506 -8.68 40.73 -8.77
CA GLN A 506 -10.01 40.16 -8.47
C GLN A 506 -9.94 39.17 -7.28
N VAL A 507 -10.93 39.25 -6.39
CA VAL A 507 -11.12 38.28 -5.31
C VAL A 507 -11.75 37.02 -5.91
N GLY A 508 -10.97 35.91 -5.96
CA GLY A 508 -11.46 34.62 -6.35
C GLY A 508 -12.17 33.89 -5.20
N TYR A 509 -13.20 33.13 -5.50
CA TYR A 509 -13.87 32.28 -4.52
C TYR A 509 -14.17 30.90 -5.06
N ALA A 510 -14.30 29.91 -4.17
CA ALA A 510 -14.91 28.63 -4.42
C ALA A 510 -15.76 28.22 -3.20
N ALA A 511 -16.89 27.58 -3.46
CA ALA A 511 -17.75 27.01 -2.41
C ALA A 511 -18.37 25.70 -2.91
N GLY A 512 -18.71 24.81 -2.00
CA GLY A 512 -19.37 23.57 -2.39
C GLY A 512 -20.00 22.84 -1.22
N VAL A 513 -20.81 21.86 -1.58
CA VAL A 513 -21.45 20.91 -0.68
C VAL A 513 -21.22 19.50 -1.18
N GLU A 514 -21.11 18.56 -0.25
CA GLU A 514 -20.85 17.15 -0.53
C GLU A 514 -21.73 16.30 0.39
N PHE A 515 -22.28 15.24 -0.18
CA PHE A 515 -22.85 14.13 0.56
C PHE A 515 -22.14 12.85 0.16
N ARG A 516 -21.84 11.97 1.13
CA ARG A 516 -21.38 10.63 0.84
C ARG A 516 -21.85 9.63 1.90
N HIS A 517 -22.08 8.41 1.44
CA HIS A 517 -22.29 7.23 2.25
C HIS A 517 -21.12 6.28 2.08
N GLU A 518 -20.58 5.77 3.18
CA GLU A 518 -19.43 4.86 3.25
C GLU A 518 -19.82 3.59 4.02
N SER A 519 -19.45 2.41 3.49
CA SER A 519 -19.56 1.15 4.23
C SER A 519 -18.35 0.26 4.03
N LEU A 520 -18.05 -0.56 5.04
CA LEU A 520 -16.97 -1.53 5.05
C LEU A 520 -17.41 -2.78 5.79
N VAL A 521 -17.43 -3.92 5.09
CA VAL A 521 -17.79 -5.21 5.65
C VAL A 521 -16.69 -6.23 5.34
N SER A 522 -16.19 -6.92 6.35
CA SER A 522 -15.26 -8.04 6.20
C SER A 522 -15.69 -9.14 7.16
N SER A 523 -15.90 -10.35 6.65
CA SER A 523 -16.40 -11.47 7.43
C SER A 523 -15.35 -12.56 7.61
N ASN A 524 -15.42 -13.29 8.71
CA ASN A 524 -14.58 -14.46 8.91
C ASN A 524 -14.99 -15.61 7.97
N PRO A 525 -14.07 -16.51 7.61
CA PRO A 525 -14.43 -17.82 7.09
C PRO A 525 -15.30 -18.59 8.09
N TRP A 526 -16.39 -19.21 7.64
CA TRP A 526 -17.30 -19.96 8.50
C TRP A 526 -16.61 -21.10 9.28
N GLN A 527 -15.55 -21.69 8.72
CA GLN A 527 -14.77 -22.73 9.39
C GLN A 527 -14.09 -22.22 10.66
N ILE A 528 -13.76 -20.94 10.71
CA ILE A 528 -13.21 -20.30 11.90
C ILE A 528 -14.29 -20.16 12.96
N ASP A 529 -15.45 -19.64 12.60
CA ASP A 529 -16.58 -19.44 13.50
C ASP A 529 -17.12 -20.78 14.05
N ALA A 530 -17.04 -21.84 13.24
CA ALA A 530 -17.36 -23.21 13.66
C ALA A 530 -16.25 -23.90 14.50
N GLY A 531 -15.13 -23.21 14.80
CA GLY A 531 -14.03 -23.76 15.62
C GLY A 531 -13.21 -24.86 14.95
N LEU A 532 -13.29 -25.00 13.63
CA LEU A 532 -12.65 -26.09 12.89
C LEU A 532 -11.19 -25.84 12.53
N GLN A 533 -10.80 -24.57 12.39
CA GLN A 533 -9.45 -24.20 11.97
C GLN A 533 -8.49 -24.08 13.15
N ILE A 534 -7.37 -24.78 13.07
CA ILE A 534 -6.25 -24.55 13.99
C ILE A 534 -5.53 -23.28 13.58
N ARG A 535 -5.22 -22.39 14.56
CA ARG A 535 -4.60 -21.07 14.36
C ARG A 535 -5.42 -20.17 13.42
N PRO A 536 -6.66 -19.87 13.77
CA PRO A 536 -7.50 -18.99 12.97
C PRO A 536 -6.92 -17.57 12.96
N ALA A 537 -6.98 -16.89 11.81
CA ALA A 537 -6.71 -15.46 11.71
C ALA A 537 -8.05 -14.74 11.48
N ILE A 538 -8.41 -13.86 12.39
CA ILE A 538 -9.70 -13.18 12.41
C ILE A 538 -9.48 -11.69 12.33
N ALA A 539 -10.17 -11.04 11.37
CA ALA A 539 -10.34 -9.60 11.31
C ALA A 539 -11.71 -9.33 10.65
N ALA A 540 -12.72 -9.21 11.46
CA ALA A 540 -14.10 -8.92 11.04
C ALA A 540 -14.41 -7.44 11.25
N VAL A 541 -15.10 -6.83 10.30
CA VAL A 541 -15.57 -5.44 10.33
C VAL A 541 -16.98 -5.40 9.79
N ASP A 542 -17.84 -4.62 10.42
CA ASP A 542 -19.17 -4.29 9.92
C ASP A 542 -19.50 -2.86 10.34
N GLY A 543 -19.39 -1.93 9.41
CA GLY A 543 -19.58 -0.51 9.68
C GLY A 543 -20.04 0.28 8.47
N GLU A 544 -20.87 1.29 8.72
CA GLU A 544 -21.35 2.24 7.73
C GLU A 544 -21.52 3.63 8.33
N ARG A 545 -21.50 4.67 7.50
CA ARG A 545 -21.77 6.05 7.91
C ARG A 545 -22.18 6.94 6.77
N ASP A 546 -22.91 7.99 7.11
CA ASP A 546 -23.24 9.12 6.25
C ASP A 546 -22.41 10.35 6.61
N VAL A 547 -22.01 11.11 5.61
CA VAL A 547 -21.21 12.33 5.78
C VAL A 547 -21.82 13.46 4.92
N TRP A 548 -22.07 14.58 5.57
CA TRP A 548 -22.45 15.84 4.92
C TRP A 548 -21.34 16.86 5.11
N ALA A 549 -21.03 17.62 4.08
CA ALA A 549 -19.99 18.63 4.18
C ALA A 549 -20.35 19.89 3.39
N ALA A 550 -19.86 21.04 3.89
CA ALA A 550 -19.89 22.30 3.18
C ALA A 550 -18.56 23.02 3.35
N TYR A 551 -18.07 23.66 2.29
CA TYR A 551 -16.80 24.39 2.32
C TYR A 551 -16.88 25.70 1.55
N ALA A 552 -16.00 26.63 1.91
CA ALA A 552 -15.75 27.87 1.19
C ALA A 552 -14.26 28.23 1.21
N GLU A 553 -13.78 28.79 0.10
CA GLU A 553 -12.41 29.22 -0.11
C GLU A 553 -12.42 30.60 -0.78
N PHE A 554 -11.51 31.49 -0.36
CA PHE A 554 -11.29 32.81 -0.94
C PHE A 554 -9.81 33.03 -1.22
N ASN A 555 -9.49 33.60 -2.38
CA ASN A 555 -8.18 34.11 -2.75
C ASN A 555 -8.26 35.63 -2.87
N ILE A 556 -7.53 36.33 -2.02
CA ILE A 556 -7.62 37.77 -1.85
C ILE A 556 -6.28 38.40 -2.26
N PRO A 557 -6.18 39.06 -3.43
CA PRO A 557 -5.00 39.83 -3.81
C PRO A 557 -4.97 41.13 -3.00
N VAL A 558 -4.08 41.17 -2.00
CA VAL A 558 -3.93 42.32 -1.09
C VAL A 558 -3.04 43.40 -1.71
N LEU A 559 -1.94 42.94 -2.36
CA LEU A 559 -1.05 43.76 -3.17
C LEU A 559 -0.83 43.05 -4.53
N SER A 560 -0.32 43.75 -5.53
CA SER A 560 0.00 43.15 -6.84
C SER A 560 0.95 41.94 -6.75
N ASN A 561 1.69 41.83 -5.63
CA ASN A 561 2.64 40.76 -5.38
C ASN A 561 2.36 39.98 -4.07
N LEU A 562 1.22 40.21 -3.42
CA LEU A 562 0.82 39.57 -2.16
C LEU A 562 -0.63 39.09 -2.23
N ASP A 563 -0.78 37.78 -2.13
CA ASP A 563 -2.08 37.10 -2.06
C ASP A 563 -2.28 36.44 -0.71
N ILE A 564 -3.50 36.44 -0.22
CA ILE A 564 -3.95 35.69 0.96
C ILE A 564 -5.03 34.70 0.56
N GLN A 565 -4.89 33.46 0.98
CA GLN A 565 -5.91 32.43 0.88
C GLN A 565 -6.52 32.18 2.25
N VAL A 566 -7.85 32.09 2.32
CA VAL A 566 -8.58 31.59 3.47
C VAL A 566 -9.58 30.53 3.03
N ALA A 567 -9.67 29.44 3.78
CA ALA A 567 -10.61 28.37 3.51
C ALA A 567 -11.16 27.82 4.82
N ALA A 568 -12.38 27.30 4.78
CA ALA A 568 -12.99 26.60 5.88
C ALA A 568 -13.95 25.53 5.35
N ARG A 569 -13.98 24.40 6.08
CA ARG A 569 -14.90 23.30 5.82
C ARG A 569 -15.52 22.84 7.12
N ALA A 570 -16.80 22.52 7.08
CA ALA A 570 -17.57 21.88 8.12
C ALA A 570 -18.06 20.53 7.60
N ASP A 571 -17.82 19.48 8.38
CA ASP A 571 -18.24 18.11 8.10
C ASP A 571 -19.13 17.63 9.23
N GLU A 572 -20.19 16.88 8.90
CA GLU A 572 -21.09 16.20 9.84
C GLU A 572 -21.13 14.73 9.52
N TYR A 573 -20.73 13.91 10.48
CA TYR A 573 -20.65 12.45 10.39
C TYR A 573 -21.71 11.81 11.27
N SER A 574 -22.41 10.80 10.75
CA SER A 574 -23.49 10.11 11.48
C SER A 574 -22.98 9.29 12.68
N ASP A 575 -21.68 8.96 12.71
CA ASP A 575 -21.08 8.07 13.70
C ASP A 575 -20.37 8.81 14.87
N PHE A 576 -19.70 9.94 14.63
CA PHE A 576 -18.98 10.66 15.69
C PHE A 576 -19.33 12.16 15.80
N GLY A 577 -20.21 12.69 14.93
CA GLY A 577 -20.63 14.10 14.95
C GLY A 577 -19.81 15.01 14.06
N SER A 578 -19.63 16.28 14.45
CA SER A 578 -19.13 17.34 13.57
C SER A 578 -17.63 17.60 13.70
N ALA A 579 -17.02 18.07 12.60
CA ALA A 579 -15.64 18.54 12.54
C ALA A 579 -15.55 19.85 11.75
N PHE A 580 -14.62 20.76 12.17
CA PHE A 580 -14.39 22.04 11.52
C PHE A 580 -12.91 22.26 11.18
N SER A 581 -12.62 22.53 9.92
CA SER A 581 -11.27 22.61 9.35
C SER A 581 -11.01 23.97 8.70
N PRO A 582 -10.44 24.94 9.42
CA PRO A 582 -10.00 26.21 8.85
C PRO A 582 -8.57 26.12 8.30
N LYS A 583 -8.26 26.93 7.27
CA LYS A 583 -6.94 27.14 6.69
C LYS A 583 -6.72 28.60 6.32
N ALA A 584 -5.50 29.08 6.51
CA ALA A 584 -5.02 30.36 5.98
C ALA A 584 -3.66 30.17 5.32
N GLY A 585 -3.44 30.87 4.21
CA GLY A 585 -2.18 30.87 3.48
C GLY A 585 -1.82 32.26 3.00
N VAL A 586 -0.55 32.53 2.86
CA VAL A 586 0.02 33.77 2.31
C VAL A 586 1.05 33.40 1.25
N ARG A 587 0.99 34.10 0.13
CA ARG A 587 2.00 34.06 -0.94
C ARG A 587 2.47 35.47 -1.24
N TRP A 588 3.76 35.71 -1.09
CA TRP A 588 4.40 36.99 -1.37
C TRP A 588 5.51 36.84 -2.41
N LYS A 589 5.42 37.58 -3.49
CA LYS A 589 6.41 37.64 -4.57
C LYS A 589 7.17 38.96 -4.51
N PRO A 590 8.18 39.13 -3.62
CA PRO A 590 8.94 40.37 -3.55
C PRO A 590 9.69 40.66 -4.85
N LEU A 591 10.05 39.62 -5.62
CA LEU A 591 10.72 39.70 -6.93
C LEU A 591 10.04 38.70 -7.87
N GLU A 592 10.11 38.91 -9.18
CA GLU A 592 9.48 38.03 -10.16
C GLU A 592 9.99 36.57 -10.07
N TRP A 593 11.24 36.40 -9.68
CA TRP A 593 11.93 35.10 -9.55
C TRP A 593 11.91 34.53 -8.12
N LEU A 594 11.33 35.24 -7.15
CA LEU A 594 11.30 34.81 -5.74
C LEU A 594 9.89 34.87 -5.20
N ALA A 595 9.37 33.72 -4.75
CA ALA A 595 8.13 33.67 -4.00
C ALA A 595 8.35 33.06 -2.61
N LEU A 596 7.75 33.68 -1.60
CA LEU A 596 7.67 33.19 -0.24
C LEU A 596 6.23 32.74 0.02
N ARG A 597 6.08 31.57 0.64
CA ARG A 597 4.75 31.04 0.99
C ARG A 597 4.70 30.55 2.42
N ALA A 598 3.56 30.72 3.05
CA ALA A 598 3.29 30.19 4.38
C ALA A 598 1.86 29.71 4.46
N SER A 599 1.61 28.62 5.14
CA SER A 599 0.26 28.13 5.43
C SER A 599 0.14 27.65 6.86
N ALA A 600 -1.06 27.79 7.43
CA ALA A 600 -1.45 27.23 8.71
C ALA A 600 -2.86 26.65 8.57
N SER A 601 -3.06 25.41 9.01
CA SER A 601 -4.35 24.75 8.95
C SER A 601 -4.63 23.92 10.20
N ARG A 602 -5.93 23.78 10.51
CA ARG A 602 -6.43 22.73 11.38
C ARG A 602 -7.20 21.74 10.52
N GLY A 603 -7.06 20.49 10.83
CA GLY A 603 -7.75 19.42 10.16
C GLY A 603 -8.09 18.31 11.13
N PHE A 604 -8.60 17.23 10.61
CA PHE A 604 -8.95 16.07 11.40
C PHE A 604 -8.82 14.79 10.57
N ARG A 605 -8.72 13.66 11.28
CA ARG A 605 -8.99 12.34 10.73
C ARG A 605 -10.18 11.73 11.47
N ALA A 606 -11.23 11.38 10.74
CA ALA A 606 -12.34 10.60 11.27
C ALA A 606 -11.82 9.24 11.74
N PRO A 607 -12.34 8.67 12.83
CA PRO A 607 -12.12 7.25 13.10
C PRO A 607 -12.51 6.44 11.87
N SER A 608 -11.71 5.45 11.49
CA SER A 608 -12.08 4.57 10.37
C SER A 608 -13.27 3.70 10.76
N LEU A 609 -13.99 3.18 9.76
CA LEU A 609 -15.10 2.25 10.03
C LEU A 609 -14.63 1.00 10.79
N SER A 610 -13.37 0.58 10.59
CA SER A 610 -12.79 -0.52 11.37
C SER A 610 -12.40 -0.15 12.81
N GLU A 611 -12.17 1.12 13.10
CA GLU A 611 -11.90 1.61 14.46
C GLU A 611 -13.20 1.91 15.23
N ASN A 612 -14.25 2.41 14.53
CA ASN A 612 -15.49 2.95 15.13
C ASN A 612 -16.74 2.11 14.84
N SER A 613 -16.59 0.80 14.69
CA SER A 613 -17.72 -0.10 14.45
C SER A 613 -17.63 -1.36 15.28
N ALA A 614 -18.56 -2.29 15.07
CA ALA A 614 -18.51 -3.64 15.63
C ALA A 614 -17.43 -4.47 14.92
N SER A 615 -16.17 -4.10 15.12
CA SER A 615 -15.02 -4.78 14.56
C SER A 615 -14.28 -5.61 15.58
N THR A 616 -13.73 -6.76 15.16
CA THR A 616 -13.00 -7.67 16.05
C THR A 616 -11.82 -8.29 15.31
N MET A 617 -10.65 -8.22 15.93
CA MET A 617 -9.47 -8.96 15.50
C MET A 617 -9.00 -9.85 16.65
N ILE A 618 -8.72 -11.13 16.34
CA ILE A 618 -8.07 -12.04 17.29
C ILE A 618 -6.60 -12.15 16.97
N SER A 619 -5.78 -12.00 17.98
CA SER A 619 -4.33 -12.18 17.90
C SER A 619 -3.85 -13.16 18.96
N TYR A 620 -2.64 -13.70 18.73
CA TYR A 620 -2.01 -14.69 19.58
C TYR A 620 -0.72 -14.14 20.15
N GLY A 621 -0.49 -14.40 21.42
CA GLY A 621 0.69 -13.92 22.10
C GLY A 621 0.77 -14.46 23.52
N SER A 622 1.63 -13.87 24.30
CA SER A 622 1.71 -14.17 25.73
C SER A 622 1.93 -12.90 26.53
N VAL A 623 1.43 -12.88 27.73
CA VAL A 623 1.54 -11.77 28.69
C VAL A 623 1.92 -12.30 30.06
N ILE A 624 2.60 -11.50 30.86
CA ILE A 624 2.85 -11.80 32.27
C ILE A 624 1.59 -11.45 33.05
N ASP A 625 1.01 -12.45 33.71
CA ASP A 625 -0.17 -12.27 34.54
C ASP A 625 0.24 -12.20 36.03
N PRO A 626 0.16 -11.04 36.69
CA PRO A 626 0.51 -10.90 38.09
C PRO A 626 -0.54 -11.55 39.00
N TYR A 627 -1.72 -11.87 38.50
CA TYR A 627 -2.86 -12.40 39.28
C TYR A 627 -3.14 -13.87 39.02
N ASP A 628 -2.22 -14.60 38.31
CA ASP A 628 -2.41 -16.04 38.11
C ASP A 628 -2.52 -16.77 39.45
N PRO A 629 -3.61 -17.54 39.70
CA PRO A 629 -3.84 -18.14 41.00
C PRO A 629 -2.85 -19.25 41.38
N ASP A 630 -2.27 -19.92 40.39
CA ASP A 630 -1.34 -21.02 40.64
C ASP A 630 0.11 -20.52 40.70
N LEU A 631 0.47 -19.56 39.86
CA LEU A 631 1.83 -19.02 39.74
C LEU A 631 1.80 -17.52 39.37
N PRO A 632 1.68 -16.61 40.32
CA PRO A 632 1.68 -15.18 40.09
C PRO A 632 2.92 -14.72 39.29
N ASN A 633 2.73 -13.76 38.38
CA ASN A 633 3.75 -13.30 37.45
C ASN A 633 4.22 -14.35 36.42
N SER A 634 3.43 -15.38 36.21
CA SER A 634 3.69 -16.36 35.16
C SER A 634 3.28 -15.84 33.78
N ARG A 635 3.90 -16.43 32.75
CA ARG A 635 3.54 -16.16 31.37
C ARG A 635 2.28 -16.94 30.98
N GLN A 636 1.23 -16.21 30.63
CA GLN A 636 -0.05 -16.75 30.17
C GLN A 636 -0.28 -16.42 28.68
N SER A 637 -1.08 -17.24 28.00
CA SER A 637 -1.45 -17.06 26.60
C SER A 637 -2.97 -17.04 26.43
N PRO A 638 -3.64 -15.95 26.88
CA PRO A 638 -5.08 -15.79 26.72
C PRO A 638 -5.42 -15.49 25.26
N THR A 639 -6.73 -15.45 24.97
CA THR A 639 -7.22 -14.87 23.73
C THR A 639 -7.10 -13.35 23.78
N PHE A 640 -6.38 -12.76 22.82
CA PHE A 640 -6.28 -11.31 22.69
C PHE A 640 -7.26 -10.81 21.64
N PHE A 641 -8.21 -9.98 22.05
CA PHE A 641 -9.14 -9.29 21.17
C PHE A 641 -8.72 -7.84 20.99
N THR A 642 -8.54 -7.40 19.74
CA THR A 642 -8.60 -5.98 19.41
C THR A 642 -10.00 -5.69 18.90
N VAL A 643 -10.69 -4.73 19.50
CA VAL A 643 -12.08 -4.43 19.18
C VAL A 643 -12.29 -2.96 18.89
N GLY A 644 -13.22 -2.66 17.99
CA GLY A 644 -13.66 -1.30 17.71
C GLY A 644 -14.27 -0.62 18.95
N ASN A 645 -14.42 0.70 18.84
CA ASN A 645 -15.02 1.51 19.90
C ASN A 645 -15.81 2.66 19.27
N THR A 646 -17.12 2.66 19.50
CA THR A 646 -18.05 3.67 18.94
C THR A 646 -18.00 5.02 19.67
N ASP A 647 -17.24 5.12 20.76
CA ASP A 647 -17.08 6.36 21.54
C ASP A 647 -15.82 7.14 21.14
N LEU A 648 -15.21 6.83 19.99
CA LEU A 648 -14.01 7.51 19.53
C LEU A 648 -14.29 8.93 19.05
N GLU A 649 -13.45 9.86 19.51
CA GLU A 649 -13.37 11.19 18.93
C GLU A 649 -12.45 11.22 17.70
N PRO A 650 -12.63 12.17 16.76
CA PRO A 650 -11.69 12.34 15.66
C PRO A 650 -10.31 12.76 16.15
N GLU A 651 -9.27 12.32 15.46
CA GLU A 651 -7.93 12.87 15.63
C GLU A 651 -7.92 14.31 15.12
N LYS A 652 -7.30 15.22 15.88
CA LYS A 652 -7.22 16.64 15.55
C LYS A 652 -5.81 16.98 15.08
N THR A 653 -5.71 17.73 13.97
CA THR A 653 -4.41 18.06 13.39
C THR A 653 -4.18 19.57 13.34
N ARG A 654 -2.91 19.96 13.47
CA ARG A 654 -2.40 21.30 13.22
C ARG A 654 -1.20 21.19 12.31
N SER A 655 -1.29 21.79 11.15
CA SER A 655 -0.23 21.75 10.14
C SER A 655 0.26 23.18 9.85
N TYR A 656 1.58 23.31 9.73
CA TYR A 656 2.28 24.53 9.38
C TYR A 656 3.25 24.24 8.24
N ASN A 657 3.29 25.12 7.24
CA ASN A 657 4.24 25.05 6.14
C ASN A 657 4.85 26.43 5.89
N LEU A 658 6.16 26.46 5.63
CA LEU A 658 6.90 27.65 5.24
C LEU A 658 7.77 27.31 4.03
N GLY A 659 7.60 28.00 2.91
CA GLY A 659 8.29 27.69 1.67
C GLY A 659 8.90 28.88 0.99
N VAL A 660 9.99 28.60 0.25
CA VAL A 660 10.68 29.51 -0.63
C VAL A 660 10.73 28.90 -2.02
N VAL A 661 10.26 29.64 -3.03
CA VAL A 661 10.31 29.21 -4.43
C VAL A 661 11.20 30.21 -5.19
N PHE A 662 12.21 29.67 -5.87
CA PHE A 662 13.22 30.43 -6.60
C PHE A 662 13.20 30.00 -8.07
N THR A 663 12.82 30.90 -8.95
CA THR A 663 12.66 30.67 -10.42
C THR A 663 13.39 31.75 -11.21
N PRO A 664 14.75 31.82 -11.16
CA PRO A 664 15.55 32.91 -11.76
C PRO A 664 15.45 32.92 -13.29
N THR A 665 15.15 31.79 -13.89
CA THR A 665 14.92 31.62 -15.32
C THR A 665 13.72 30.70 -15.56
N ARG A 666 13.27 30.62 -16.82
CA ARG A 666 12.19 29.67 -17.21
C ARG A 666 12.64 28.20 -17.17
N ASP A 667 13.94 27.96 -17.10
CA ASP A 667 14.56 26.63 -17.10
C ASP A 667 15.10 26.21 -15.73
N THR A 668 15.00 27.07 -14.72
CA THR A 668 15.50 26.81 -13.36
C THR A 668 14.37 27.01 -12.36
N ALA A 669 14.08 25.98 -11.54
CA ALA A 669 13.15 26.05 -10.43
C ALA A 669 13.73 25.34 -9.20
N LEU A 670 13.64 25.96 -8.04
CA LEU A 670 13.99 25.41 -6.74
C LEU A 670 12.86 25.75 -5.75
N SER A 671 12.32 24.77 -5.07
CA SER A 671 11.42 24.96 -3.93
C SER A 671 12.02 24.32 -2.69
N ILE A 672 11.96 25.00 -1.56
CA ILE A 672 12.34 24.49 -0.25
C ILE A 672 11.18 24.78 0.68
N ASP A 673 10.58 23.72 1.26
CA ASP A 673 9.43 23.80 2.13
C ASP A 673 9.71 23.10 3.45
N TRP A 674 9.67 23.85 4.55
CA TRP A 674 9.61 23.29 5.87
C TRP A 674 8.17 23.00 6.26
N TYR A 675 7.93 21.84 6.91
CA TYR A 675 6.63 21.47 7.42
C TYR A 675 6.70 21.02 8.89
N GLN A 676 5.59 21.21 9.61
CA GLN A 676 5.32 20.60 10.90
C GLN A 676 3.86 20.16 10.96
N ILE A 677 3.63 18.93 11.38
CA ILE A 677 2.29 18.35 11.58
C ILE A 677 2.22 17.82 13.02
N LYS A 678 1.22 18.27 13.77
CA LYS A 678 0.90 17.78 15.11
C LYS A 678 -0.47 17.13 15.10
N LEU A 679 -0.54 15.89 15.58
CA LEU A 679 -1.78 15.14 15.75
C LEU A 679 -2.04 15.00 17.26
N ASP A 680 -3.21 15.41 17.69
CA ASP A 680 -3.74 15.21 19.02
C ASP A 680 -4.88 14.17 18.98
N ASN A 681 -5.16 13.47 20.07
CA ASN A 681 -6.18 12.42 20.16
C ASN A 681 -5.92 11.22 19.20
N LEU A 682 -4.66 10.86 18.98
CA LEU A 682 -4.29 9.75 18.10
C LEU A 682 -5.03 8.46 18.50
N ILE A 683 -5.73 7.85 17.56
CA ILE A 683 -6.46 6.60 17.78
C ILE A 683 -5.50 5.43 17.69
N GLY A 684 -5.54 4.58 18.73
CA GLY A 684 -4.72 3.38 18.80
C GLY A 684 -5.18 2.44 19.89
N THR A 685 -4.48 1.32 20.04
CA THR A 685 -4.75 0.32 21.09
C THR A 685 -3.82 0.52 22.28
N GLY A 686 -4.26 0.09 23.46
CA GLY A 686 -3.47 0.16 24.69
C GLY A 686 -2.33 -0.87 24.73
N ASN A 687 -1.44 -0.74 25.73
CA ASN A 687 -0.43 -1.75 26.01
C ASN A 687 -1.08 -2.95 26.71
N THR A 688 -1.06 -4.12 26.10
CA THR A 688 -1.71 -5.36 26.60
C THR A 688 -1.23 -5.75 28.01
N THR A 689 0.07 -5.57 28.32
CA THR A 689 0.59 -5.84 29.66
C THR A 689 -0.01 -4.90 30.70
N ALA A 690 -0.15 -3.62 30.37
CA ALA A 690 -0.78 -2.64 31.27
C ALA A 690 -2.27 -2.95 31.48
N ILE A 691 -2.98 -3.44 30.45
CA ILE A 691 -4.39 -3.87 30.56
C ILE A 691 -4.50 -5.05 31.51
N VAL A 692 -3.66 -6.09 31.40
CA VAL A 692 -3.69 -7.23 32.32
C VAL A 692 -3.31 -6.81 33.75
N GLN A 693 -2.37 -5.90 33.92
CA GLN A 693 -2.00 -5.35 35.22
C GLN A 693 -3.10 -4.52 35.88
N SER A 694 -3.93 -3.82 35.09
CA SER A 694 -5.08 -3.09 35.64
C SER A 694 -6.16 -4.03 36.20
N ASN A 695 -6.25 -5.22 35.65
CA ASN A 695 -7.24 -6.25 35.98
C ASN A 695 -8.69 -5.73 35.96
N ASP A 696 -8.98 -4.79 35.07
CA ASP A 696 -10.32 -4.25 34.86
C ASP A 696 -11.21 -5.34 34.25
N PRO A 697 -12.31 -5.75 34.88
CA PRO A 697 -13.20 -6.80 34.36
C PRO A 697 -13.89 -6.43 33.04
N ALA A 698 -13.90 -5.16 32.64
CA ALA A 698 -14.38 -4.73 31.32
C ALA A 698 -13.44 -5.16 30.19
N ASP A 699 -12.12 -5.26 30.45
CA ASP A 699 -11.10 -5.57 29.47
C ASP A 699 -10.37 -6.92 29.76
N VAL A 700 -10.51 -7.49 30.96
CA VAL A 700 -9.82 -8.71 31.40
C VAL A 700 -10.82 -9.75 31.89
N VAL A 701 -10.94 -10.86 31.15
CA VAL A 701 -11.84 -11.96 31.48
C VAL A 701 -11.05 -13.09 32.13
N ARG A 702 -11.53 -13.54 33.30
CA ARG A 702 -10.99 -14.68 34.06
C ARG A 702 -12.05 -15.75 34.26
N ASP A 703 -11.60 -17.01 34.35
CA ASP A 703 -12.49 -18.11 34.71
C ASP A 703 -12.84 -18.10 36.23
N GLU A 704 -13.69 -19.04 36.64
CA GLU A 704 -14.09 -19.20 38.03
C GLU A 704 -12.93 -19.46 39.01
N ARG A 705 -11.76 -19.91 38.50
CA ARG A 705 -10.54 -20.13 39.27
C ARG A 705 -9.64 -18.88 39.26
N GLY A 706 -10.01 -17.81 38.56
CA GLY A 706 -9.23 -16.59 38.44
C GLY A 706 -8.16 -16.64 37.33
N LYS A 707 -8.10 -17.69 36.49
CA LYS A 707 -7.15 -17.77 35.39
C LYS A 707 -7.56 -16.89 34.22
N LEU A 708 -6.59 -16.22 33.64
CA LEU A 708 -6.76 -15.31 32.51
C LEU A 708 -7.23 -16.08 31.27
N GLN A 709 -8.41 -15.74 30.74
CA GLN A 709 -9.03 -16.34 29.55
C GLN A 709 -8.94 -15.43 28.33
N ALA A 710 -9.29 -14.13 28.50
CA ALA A 710 -9.29 -13.19 27.39
C ALA A 710 -8.86 -11.80 27.84
N VAL A 711 -8.31 -11.05 26.90
CA VAL A 711 -7.93 -9.64 27.05
C VAL A 711 -8.51 -8.85 25.87
N TYR A 712 -9.36 -7.87 26.17
CA TYR A 712 -9.95 -6.96 25.20
C TYR A 712 -9.16 -5.65 25.13
N ASN A 713 -8.51 -5.40 24.02
CA ASN A 713 -7.74 -4.19 23.76
C ASN A 713 -8.55 -3.28 22.82
N ARG A 714 -9.33 -2.37 23.41
CA ARG A 714 -10.22 -1.47 22.66
C ARG A 714 -9.44 -0.31 22.05
N TYR A 715 -9.87 0.14 20.88
CA TYR A 715 -9.41 1.40 20.32
C TYR A 715 -9.78 2.56 21.27
N ARG A 716 -8.86 3.50 21.45
CA ARG A 716 -9.00 4.68 22.33
C ARG A 716 -8.25 5.86 21.72
N ASN A 717 -8.68 7.08 22.05
CA ASN A 717 -7.91 8.28 21.79
C ASN A 717 -6.80 8.38 22.84
N LEU A 718 -5.56 8.03 22.49
CA LEU A 718 -4.53 7.74 23.47
C LEU A 718 -3.51 8.86 23.65
N THR A 719 -3.13 9.59 22.58
CA THR A 719 -1.88 10.32 22.63
C THR A 719 -1.73 11.37 21.53
N ALA A 720 -0.52 11.92 21.40
CA ALA A 720 -0.13 12.85 20.35
C ALA A 720 0.98 12.26 19.47
N LEU A 721 1.10 12.78 18.26
CA LEU A 721 2.20 12.54 17.34
C LEU A 721 2.64 13.88 16.73
N GLU A 722 3.94 14.08 16.64
CA GLU A 722 4.52 15.24 15.98
C GLU A 722 5.50 14.79 14.90
N THR A 723 5.41 15.37 13.70
CA THR A 723 6.38 15.17 12.63
C THR A 723 6.77 16.50 12.01
N SER A 724 8.05 16.70 11.71
CA SER A 724 8.55 17.88 11.02
C SER A 724 9.70 17.53 10.07
N GLY A 725 9.91 18.35 9.05
CA GLY A 725 10.95 18.10 8.08
C GLY A 725 11.04 19.17 6.99
N PHE A 726 11.86 18.87 5.99
CA PHE A 726 12.04 19.68 4.79
C PHE A 726 11.78 18.85 3.55
N ASP A 727 11.06 19.45 2.60
CA ASP A 727 10.95 18.98 1.22
C ASP A 727 11.70 19.96 0.31
N VAL A 728 12.54 19.44 -0.60
CA VAL A 728 13.27 20.22 -1.59
C VAL A 728 12.98 19.65 -2.97
N ASP A 729 12.45 20.48 -3.85
CA ASP A 729 12.21 20.13 -5.25
C ASP A 729 13.07 21.06 -6.13
N PHE A 730 13.92 20.49 -6.99
CA PHE A 730 14.81 21.19 -7.90
C PHE A 730 14.63 20.72 -9.33
N SER A 731 14.66 21.64 -10.28
CA SER A 731 14.67 21.34 -11.71
C SER A 731 15.53 22.36 -12.45
N GLN A 732 16.40 21.85 -13.34
CA GLN A 732 17.23 22.66 -14.23
C GLN A 732 17.24 22.04 -15.62
N ARG A 733 16.97 22.85 -16.64
CA ARG A 733 17.04 22.46 -18.04
C ARG A 733 18.14 23.22 -18.76
N TRP A 734 18.90 22.51 -19.58
CA TRP A 734 19.88 23.08 -20.48
C TRP A 734 19.58 22.68 -21.91
N ARG A 735 19.40 23.66 -22.80
CA ARG A 735 19.26 23.45 -24.24
C ARG A 735 20.61 23.73 -24.88
N THR A 736 21.14 22.73 -25.59
CA THR A 736 22.46 22.83 -26.24
C THR A 736 22.33 22.70 -27.74
N GLU A 737 23.11 23.47 -28.50
CA GLU A 737 23.20 23.31 -29.93
C GLU A 737 23.91 21.98 -30.28
N GLY A 738 23.19 21.08 -30.96
CA GLY A 738 23.74 19.82 -31.45
C GLY A 738 23.75 18.64 -30.48
N TRP A 739 23.63 18.85 -29.16
CA TRP A 739 23.58 17.76 -28.17
C TRP A 739 22.18 17.51 -27.59
N GLY A 740 21.20 18.37 -27.96
CA GLY A 740 19.82 18.25 -27.44
C GLY A 740 19.59 18.91 -26.08
N THR A 741 18.60 18.47 -25.38
CA THR A 741 18.17 19.03 -24.11
C THR A 741 18.53 18.09 -22.95
N PHE A 742 19.17 18.63 -21.92
CA PHE A 742 19.43 17.94 -20.66
C PHE A 742 18.53 18.53 -19.58
N THR A 743 17.93 17.69 -18.77
CA THR A 743 17.12 18.12 -17.61
C THR A 743 17.55 17.33 -16.38
N VAL A 744 17.93 18.05 -15.33
CA VAL A 744 18.10 17.46 -13.99
C VAL A 744 16.87 17.84 -13.18
N SER A 745 16.20 16.85 -12.58
CA SER A 745 15.17 17.04 -11.58
C SER A 745 15.49 16.25 -10.33
N SER A 746 15.27 16.83 -9.16
CA SER A 746 15.55 16.20 -7.88
C SER A 746 14.45 16.53 -6.89
N ALA A 747 13.91 15.51 -6.24
CA ALA A 747 13.03 15.63 -5.09
C ALA A 747 13.73 15.01 -3.88
N TYR A 748 13.85 15.76 -2.81
CA TYR A 748 14.50 15.34 -1.58
C TYR A 748 13.62 15.65 -0.37
N THR A 749 13.53 14.71 0.55
CA THR A 749 12.81 14.87 1.83
C THR A 749 13.76 14.56 2.97
N HIS A 750 13.80 15.46 3.95
CA HIS A 750 14.48 15.27 5.23
C HIS A 750 13.46 15.27 6.36
N LEU A 751 13.26 14.11 6.99
CA LEU A 751 12.48 13.95 8.21
C LEU A 751 13.34 14.39 9.41
N LEU A 752 13.06 15.56 9.98
CA LEU A 752 13.80 16.09 11.13
C LEU A 752 13.41 15.41 12.43
N GLU A 753 12.11 15.26 12.64
CA GLU A 753 11.53 14.71 13.84
C GLU A 753 10.29 13.88 13.51
N TYR A 754 10.15 12.74 14.21
CA TYR A 754 8.93 11.96 14.26
C TYR A 754 8.73 11.48 15.69
N LYS A 755 7.97 12.23 16.46
CA LYS A 755 7.82 12.00 17.88
C LYS A 755 6.46 11.40 18.22
N ARG A 756 6.46 10.28 18.90
CA ARG A 756 5.27 9.66 19.49
C ARG A 756 5.65 8.95 20.79
N PRO A 757 4.71 8.70 21.71
CA PRO A 757 5.02 7.90 22.89
C PRO A 757 5.13 6.42 22.51
N ASN A 758 5.96 5.71 23.25
CA ASN A 758 6.10 4.25 23.11
C ASN A 758 4.92 3.48 23.74
N ALA A 759 4.23 4.11 24.69
CA ALA A 759 3.02 3.57 25.33
C ALA A 759 2.07 4.74 25.64
N ALA A 760 0.79 4.44 25.79
CA ALA A 760 -0.22 5.43 26.17
C ALA A 760 0.19 6.24 27.41
N GLY A 761 0.19 7.58 27.31
CA GLY A 761 0.57 8.47 28.39
C GLY A 761 2.08 8.56 28.67
N GLY A 762 2.93 7.87 27.89
CA GLY A 762 4.38 7.95 28.01
C GLY A 762 4.98 9.22 27.41
N PRO A 763 6.29 9.47 27.61
CA PRO A 763 6.99 10.59 27.00
C PRO A 763 7.07 10.42 25.47
N LEU A 764 7.06 11.55 24.74
CA LEU A 764 7.33 11.57 23.30
C LEU A 764 8.79 11.19 23.05
N LEU A 765 9.00 10.13 22.28
CA LEU A 765 10.30 9.67 21.83
C LEU A 765 10.44 9.96 20.35
N ASP A 766 11.63 10.32 19.89
CA ASP A 766 11.92 10.54 18.49
C ASP A 766 12.23 9.20 17.79
N TYR A 767 11.63 8.99 16.63
CA TYR A 767 11.77 7.82 15.80
C TYR A 767 12.43 8.13 14.45
N ALA A 768 12.66 9.42 14.12
CA ALA A 768 13.30 9.80 12.87
C ALA A 768 14.71 9.22 12.77
N GLY A 769 15.05 8.67 11.61
CA GLY A 769 16.35 8.03 11.39
C GLY A 769 16.56 6.73 12.15
N SER A 770 15.50 6.06 12.62
CA SER A 770 15.59 4.81 13.37
C SER A 770 14.51 3.80 12.96
N ASN A 771 14.66 2.54 13.42
CA ASN A 771 13.65 1.49 13.33
C ASN A 771 12.90 1.24 14.64
N ARG A 772 12.86 2.20 15.54
CA ARG A 772 12.12 2.13 16.80
C ARG A 772 10.61 1.95 16.56
N GLY A 773 10.15 0.70 16.39
CA GLY A 773 8.74 0.35 16.16
C GLY A 773 8.21 0.58 14.73
N ALA A 774 8.89 1.33 13.89
CA ALA A 774 8.70 1.44 12.44
C ALA A 774 9.97 2.02 11.82
N THR A 775 10.36 1.54 10.66
CA THR A 775 11.54 2.06 9.95
C THR A 775 11.24 3.40 9.31
N LEU A 776 11.92 4.45 9.76
CA LEU A 776 11.75 5.82 9.30
C LEU A 776 13.11 6.44 8.92
N PRO A 777 13.62 6.20 7.69
CA PRO A 777 14.83 6.84 7.22
C PRO A 777 14.74 8.37 7.27
N ALA A 778 15.79 9.04 7.77
CA ALA A 778 15.78 10.49 7.90
C ALA A 778 15.85 11.21 6.56
N HIS A 779 16.51 10.61 5.55
CA HIS A 779 16.71 11.23 4.24
C HIS A 779 16.27 10.32 3.12
N LYS A 780 15.54 10.87 2.17
CA LYS A 780 15.12 10.18 0.95
C LYS A 780 15.22 11.12 -0.25
N ALA A 781 15.77 10.64 -1.37
CA ALA A 781 15.92 11.46 -2.57
C ALA A 781 15.61 10.66 -3.83
N THR A 782 15.06 11.34 -4.83
CA THR A 782 14.94 10.84 -6.21
C THR A 782 15.50 11.90 -7.14
N THR A 783 16.60 11.60 -7.81
CA THR A 783 17.27 12.51 -8.75
C THR A 783 17.31 11.89 -10.14
N ARG A 784 16.78 12.59 -11.12
CA ARG A 784 16.72 12.16 -12.52
C ARG A 784 17.52 13.09 -13.40
N LEU A 785 18.41 12.52 -14.22
CA LEU A 785 19.07 13.18 -15.34
C LEU A 785 18.41 12.68 -16.63
N ALA A 786 17.66 13.52 -17.31
CA ALA A 786 17.03 13.22 -18.60
C ALA A 786 17.80 13.90 -19.73
N TRP A 787 17.88 13.20 -20.86
CA TRP A 787 18.45 13.67 -22.12
C TRP A 787 17.49 13.38 -23.26
N ASN A 788 17.14 14.43 -24.02
CA ASN A 788 16.25 14.35 -25.17
C ASN A 788 16.97 14.96 -26.39
N ARG A 789 17.07 14.18 -27.46
CA ARG A 789 17.62 14.66 -28.74
C ARG A 789 16.94 13.99 -29.91
N ASP A 790 16.26 14.77 -30.72
CA ASP A 790 15.54 14.32 -31.93
C ASP A 790 14.61 13.13 -31.63
N VAL A 791 15.01 11.94 -32.06
CA VAL A 791 14.27 10.69 -31.89
C VAL A 791 14.74 9.86 -30.71
N PHE A 792 15.67 10.36 -29.89
CA PHE A 792 16.24 9.65 -28.76
C PHE A 792 15.86 10.33 -27.43
N ASP A 793 15.38 9.54 -26.50
CA ASP A 793 15.14 9.91 -25.12
C ASP A 793 15.90 8.96 -24.21
N ALA A 794 16.58 9.47 -23.20
CA ALA A 794 17.23 8.65 -22.18
C ALA A 794 17.14 9.34 -20.82
N ASN A 795 17.08 8.57 -19.76
CA ASN A 795 17.25 9.08 -18.40
C ASN A 795 17.96 8.09 -17.50
N LEU A 796 18.70 8.62 -16.54
CA LEU A 796 19.27 7.93 -15.41
C LEU A 796 18.61 8.49 -14.15
N THR A 797 17.97 7.61 -13.38
CA THR A 797 17.33 7.98 -12.11
C THR A 797 18.06 7.33 -10.95
N TRP A 798 18.48 8.15 -9.99
CA TRP A 798 19.07 7.72 -8.72
C TRP A 798 18.05 7.84 -7.60
N TYR A 799 17.80 6.73 -6.91
CA TYR A 799 17.01 6.65 -5.68
C TYR A 799 17.96 6.47 -4.50
N TYR A 800 17.77 7.30 -3.50
CA TYR A 800 18.55 7.28 -2.26
C TYR A 800 17.63 7.14 -1.05
N THR A 801 17.97 6.22 -0.16
CA THR A 801 17.39 6.09 1.17
C THR A 801 18.53 6.03 2.18
N SER A 802 18.53 6.93 3.18
CA SER A 802 19.57 6.94 4.21
C SER A 802 19.54 5.69 5.07
N GLY A 803 20.70 5.34 5.62
CA GLY A 803 20.76 4.40 6.72
C GLY A 803 20.01 4.91 7.94
N TYR A 804 19.71 4.00 8.87
CA TYR A 804 18.98 4.29 10.10
C TYR A 804 19.51 3.50 11.29
N ASP A 805 19.31 4.04 12.49
CA ASP A 805 19.79 3.43 13.73
C ASP A 805 18.85 2.29 14.17
N GLN A 806 19.42 1.18 14.61
CA GLN A 806 18.68 0.10 15.25
C GLN A 806 18.46 0.40 16.75
N VAL A 807 17.21 0.52 17.15
CA VAL A 807 16.85 0.83 18.52
C VAL A 807 15.70 -0.08 18.99
N PRO A 808 15.98 -1.04 19.89
CA PRO A 808 17.30 -1.35 20.45
C PRO A 808 18.24 -2.00 19.43
N GLU A 809 19.55 -1.97 19.70
CA GLU A 809 20.56 -2.74 18.96
C GLU A 809 20.20 -4.22 18.95
N VAL A 810 20.34 -4.87 17.79
CA VAL A 810 20.02 -6.29 17.59
C VAL A 810 21.23 -7.01 17.01
N GLY A 811 21.65 -8.09 17.66
CA GLY A 811 22.74 -8.97 17.16
C GLY A 811 24.07 -8.27 16.96
N GLY A 812 24.35 -7.18 17.68
CA GLY A 812 25.56 -6.38 17.52
C GLY A 812 25.49 -5.38 16.37
N GLN A 813 24.36 -5.24 15.71
CA GLN A 813 24.14 -4.20 14.70
C GLN A 813 23.45 -2.99 15.35
N SER A 814 24.14 -1.85 15.39
CA SER A 814 23.59 -0.58 15.87
C SER A 814 23.02 0.29 14.77
N ARG A 815 23.36 0.02 13.50
CA ARG A 815 22.95 0.82 12.34
C ARG A 815 22.78 -0.04 11.10
N VAL A 816 21.78 0.28 10.29
CA VAL A 816 21.54 -0.24 8.94
C VAL A 816 22.08 0.76 7.92
N ASP A 817 22.76 0.26 6.89
CA ASP A 817 23.43 1.08 5.88
C ASP A 817 22.43 1.79 4.95
N ALA A 818 22.92 2.81 4.25
CA ALA A 818 22.16 3.50 3.22
C ALA A 818 22.01 2.64 1.96
N TYR A 819 20.93 2.91 1.21
CA TYR A 819 20.63 2.22 -0.04
C TYR A 819 20.66 3.17 -1.23
N HIS A 820 21.29 2.74 -2.32
CA HIS A 820 21.43 3.48 -3.57
C HIS A 820 20.97 2.61 -4.74
N GLN A 821 19.91 3.02 -5.43
CA GLN A 821 19.45 2.34 -6.63
C GLN A 821 19.57 3.27 -7.84
N PHE A 822 20.03 2.74 -8.96
CA PHE A 822 20.10 3.46 -10.24
C PHE A 822 19.24 2.75 -11.27
N ASP A 823 18.32 3.49 -11.90
CA ASP A 823 17.49 3.00 -13.00
C ASP A 823 17.88 3.73 -14.28
N LEU A 824 18.04 3.00 -15.37
CA LEU A 824 18.33 3.53 -16.71
C LEU A 824 17.14 3.27 -17.65
N TYR A 825 16.72 4.29 -18.35
CA TYR A 825 15.72 4.24 -19.41
C TYR A 825 16.27 4.80 -20.71
N ALA A 826 15.95 4.17 -21.84
CA ALA A 826 16.24 4.69 -23.17
C ALA A 826 15.10 4.38 -24.12
N ALA A 827 14.74 5.33 -24.99
CA ALA A 827 13.72 5.18 -26.00
C ALA A 827 14.20 5.74 -27.35
N TRP A 828 13.68 5.16 -28.41
CA TRP A 828 13.94 5.55 -29.79
C TRP A 828 12.65 5.62 -30.59
N SER A 829 12.37 6.77 -31.18
CA SER A 829 11.17 7.07 -31.98
C SER A 829 11.47 7.37 -33.44
N GLY A 830 12.54 6.77 -33.99
CA GLY A 830 12.97 6.98 -35.38
C GLY A 830 12.10 6.27 -36.44
N LEU A 831 11.14 5.44 -36.03
CA LEU A 831 10.12 4.89 -36.92
C LEU A 831 8.85 5.73 -36.78
N GLU A 832 8.23 6.00 -37.94
CA GLU A 832 6.95 6.73 -37.92
C GLU A 832 5.93 6.02 -37.02
N ARG A 833 5.37 6.76 -36.04
CA ARG A 833 4.36 6.29 -35.08
C ARG A 833 4.81 5.22 -34.11
N VAL A 834 6.06 4.76 -34.13
CA VAL A 834 6.54 3.69 -33.24
C VAL A 834 7.66 4.21 -32.34
N THR A 835 7.51 4.01 -31.05
CA THR A 835 8.56 4.22 -30.06
C THR A 835 8.98 2.86 -29.49
N LEU A 836 10.26 2.52 -29.61
CA LEU A 836 10.87 1.38 -28.94
C LEU A 836 11.57 1.86 -27.67
N TYR A 837 11.44 1.13 -26.58
CA TYR A 837 12.12 1.49 -25.34
C TYR A 837 12.71 0.29 -24.61
N ALA A 838 13.73 0.56 -23.83
CA ALA A 838 14.37 -0.37 -22.92
C ALA A 838 14.58 0.29 -21.55
N LYS A 839 14.49 -0.49 -20.50
CA LYS A 839 14.72 -0.07 -19.12
C LYS A 839 15.51 -1.11 -18.36
N ILE A 840 16.41 -0.64 -17.50
CA ILE A 840 17.12 -1.44 -16.49
C ILE A 840 16.83 -0.82 -15.13
N GLU A 841 16.10 -1.53 -14.29
CA GLU A 841 15.92 -1.16 -12.87
C GLU A 841 17.06 -1.78 -12.05
N ASN A 842 17.55 -1.04 -11.06
CA ASN A 842 18.68 -1.45 -10.24
C ASN A 842 19.91 -1.83 -11.09
N LEU A 843 20.41 -0.88 -11.88
CA LEU A 843 21.49 -1.06 -12.85
C LEU A 843 22.75 -1.71 -12.24
N LEU A 844 23.07 -1.39 -10.99
CA LEU A 844 24.24 -1.89 -10.27
C LEU A 844 24.00 -3.20 -9.54
N ASP A 845 22.78 -3.74 -9.56
CA ASP A 845 22.35 -4.95 -8.83
C ASP A 845 22.59 -4.86 -7.30
N GLU A 846 22.36 -3.67 -6.75
CA GLU A 846 22.55 -3.41 -5.33
C GLU A 846 21.51 -4.20 -4.51
N ALA A 847 21.99 -4.96 -3.54
CA ALA A 847 21.12 -5.71 -2.62
C ALA A 847 20.57 -4.79 -1.51
N PRO A 848 19.36 -5.05 -0.98
CA PRO A 848 18.88 -4.36 0.22
C PRO A 848 19.86 -4.46 1.39
N PRO A 849 20.03 -3.40 2.20
CA PRO A 849 20.91 -3.43 3.35
C PRO A 849 20.40 -4.43 4.40
N HIS A 850 21.33 -5.16 5.02
CA HIS A 850 21.02 -6.09 6.09
C HIS A 850 20.42 -5.35 7.29
N ASP A 851 19.34 -5.91 7.85
CA ASP A 851 18.69 -5.45 9.07
C ASP A 851 18.44 -6.62 10.02
N ALA A 852 19.21 -6.68 11.11
CA ALA A 852 19.13 -7.74 12.09
C ALA A 852 17.82 -7.77 12.89
N SER A 853 17.01 -6.71 12.85
CA SER A 853 15.68 -6.67 13.47
C SER A 853 14.61 -7.43 12.67
N PHE A 854 14.94 -7.85 11.45
CA PHE A 854 14.12 -8.72 10.62
C PHE A 854 14.65 -10.16 10.60
N PRO A 855 14.64 -10.88 11.75
CA PRO A 855 15.17 -12.24 11.86
C PRO A 855 14.25 -13.29 11.23
N GLY A 856 13.30 -12.86 10.43
CA GLY A 856 12.22 -13.70 9.93
C GLY A 856 12.66 -14.70 8.86
N VAL A 857 11.79 -15.67 8.61
CA VAL A 857 11.93 -16.71 7.58
C VAL A 857 12.13 -16.12 6.19
N ARG A 858 11.67 -14.87 5.95
CA ARG A 858 11.63 -14.31 4.60
C ARG A 858 12.96 -13.77 4.10
N ALA A 859 13.61 -12.88 4.85
CA ALA A 859 14.80 -12.20 4.34
C ALA A 859 15.47 -11.36 5.45
N PRO A 860 16.78 -11.14 5.40
CA PRO A 860 17.52 -10.39 6.40
C PRO A 860 17.52 -8.88 6.12
N TYR A 861 16.40 -8.30 5.66
CA TYR A 861 16.23 -6.88 5.36
C TYR A 861 14.79 -6.43 5.61
N ASP A 862 14.57 -5.12 5.72
CA ASP A 862 13.23 -4.53 5.84
C ASP A 862 12.47 -4.58 4.51
N PHE A 863 11.58 -5.56 4.34
CA PHE A 863 10.73 -5.72 3.15
C PHE A 863 9.59 -4.68 3.06
N GLY A 864 9.38 -3.87 4.09
CA GLY A 864 8.50 -2.69 4.04
C GLY A 864 9.14 -1.55 3.26
N GLN A 865 10.47 -1.40 3.34
CA GLN A 865 11.22 -0.35 2.66
C GLN A 865 11.81 -0.81 1.32
N TYR A 866 12.29 -2.05 1.24
CA TYR A 866 13.04 -2.57 0.10
C TYR A 866 12.39 -3.82 -0.48
N ASP A 867 12.71 -4.14 -1.73
CA ASP A 867 12.42 -5.45 -2.32
C ASP A 867 13.71 -6.09 -2.87
N LEU A 868 13.70 -7.41 -3.01
CA LEU A 868 14.82 -8.19 -3.53
C LEU A 868 14.56 -8.56 -5.01
N ARG A 869 14.04 -7.61 -5.79
CA ARG A 869 13.84 -7.78 -7.23
C ARG A 869 15.16 -8.03 -7.96
N GLY A 870 16.25 -7.39 -7.50
CA GLY A 870 17.56 -7.38 -8.15
C GLY A 870 17.56 -6.52 -9.42
N ARG A 871 18.57 -6.71 -10.29
CA ARG A 871 18.61 -6.07 -11.60
C ARG A 871 17.48 -6.59 -12.48
N TYR A 872 16.66 -5.66 -13.00
CA TYR A 872 15.47 -6.02 -13.76
C TYR A 872 15.45 -5.32 -15.11
N PHE A 873 15.32 -6.09 -16.17
CA PHE A 873 15.29 -5.62 -17.55
C PHE A 873 13.87 -5.57 -18.08
N ARG A 874 13.54 -4.54 -18.84
CA ARG A 874 12.28 -4.43 -19.57
C ARG A 874 12.51 -3.88 -20.96
N VAL A 875 11.85 -4.43 -21.95
CA VAL A 875 11.78 -3.91 -23.31
C VAL A 875 10.34 -3.78 -23.74
N GLY A 876 10.04 -2.82 -24.57
CA GLY A 876 8.68 -2.60 -25.04
C GLY A 876 8.61 -1.68 -26.24
N PHE A 877 7.39 -1.53 -26.72
CA PHE A 877 7.08 -0.61 -27.80
C PHE A 877 5.72 0.05 -27.58
N ASP A 878 5.59 1.25 -28.13
CA ASP A 878 4.35 2.01 -28.22
C ASP A 878 4.13 2.43 -29.68
N VAL A 879 2.88 2.32 -30.13
CA VAL A 879 2.45 2.74 -31.48
C VAL A 879 1.32 3.75 -31.32
N ARG A 880 1.39 4.85 -32.06
CA ARG A 880 0.41 5.96 -32.03
C ARG A 880 -0.11 6.24 -33.43
N PHE A 881 -1.45 6.30 -33.59
CA PHE A 881 -2.14 6.58 -34.86
C PHE A 881 -3.00 7.82 -34.73
#